data_67f95da36d38e66de10e68c1163008d9
#
_entry.id   67f95da36d38e66de10e68c1163008d9
#
_cell.length_a   1.000
_cell.length_b   1.000
_cell.length_c   1.000
_cell.angle_alpha   90.00
_cell.angle_beta   90.00
_cell.angle_gamma   90.00
#
_symmetry.space_group_name_H-M   'P 1'
#
loop_
_entity.id
_entity.type
_entity.pdbx_description
1 polymer ?
#
loop_
_entity_poly.entity_id
_entity_poly.type
_entity_poly.pdbx_seq_one_letter_code
_entity_poly.pdbx_strand_id
1 'polypeptide(L)'
;MTPIPSEDVITRPIFWEIGPVGELIFYFLAILTVIIFLNGIRLRLNRYSSGREDPTNRLDNLPRRIIYSIKFIARNTGQFDRDIYAGIMHSLILWGFLTLTIGTTILAIDIDLYHPLTKKSFFVGDFYLVYSFVMDALGFLLIIGLVMVIYRRYWVRTKRLHGKHTSLEDDLFIFSLLYLCIGGYLLEGVRILGTSFPSFEKVSFVGWFVAILLFKSGISPLVSQSLYPLLWWSHAIIALLFTATIPYAKPFHMFSSLANVIARDELSGIRLPRIPENATPEEIGPTNIEDFSWKQLLDHDACTKCGRCSEVCPAKASGRDLDPRDVILDLKRYKDEIDSGVGLKRPIISDGGSVISIDSMNSCMSCLACVAACPVGIEHVTQFTEMNRRLVESGQLNENLQSIMTDIFTHGNSFGLPERKRPEWTKDLPFVIPDARDSKVQYLWYVGDLPSYDPRNQKIAIALAHIFHEAGISYGILYESEKNDGNDVRRIGEEGLYEMLAEENIELFNQCDFETIVCTDPHSYNTIKNEYPQFGFEVDVCHYTSMLEDLVNSGKLTIPPSLDYSVTYHDPCHLGRYNHEYESPRELIQKTGCVLHEMPRNRKTSFCCGGGGGGLWMDFPDATKPSEERLREALEDTQEAAEKFVVSCPQCMTMYEDGRKTGGFENQLEIIDVAELVAEAIITNNLTKV
;
A
#
# COMPACT_ATOMS: atom_id res chain seq x y z
N MET A 1 14.95 -48.01 20.27
CA MET A 1 14.70 -47.54 21.64
C MET A 1 15.73 -46.45 21.93
N THR A 2 15.33 -45.20 21.92
CA THR A 2 16.10 -44.13 22.52
C THR A 2 16.13 -44.45 24.03
N PRO A 3 17.31 -44.61 24.66
CA PRO A 3 17.37 -44.90 26.08
C PRO A 3 16.70 -43.73 26.84
N ILE A 4 15.90 -44.07 27.84
CA ILE A 4 15.47 -43.07 28.86
C ILE A 4 16.77 -42.48 29.38
N PRO A 5 16.98 -41.14 29.31
CA PRO A 5 18.19 -40.51 29.82
C PRO A 5 18.37 -40.95 31.27
N SER A 6 19.60 -41.35 31.65
CA SER A 6 19.96 -41.57 33.07
C SER A 6 19.57 -40.30 33.85
N GLU A 7 19.18 -40.43 35.12
CA GLU A 7 18.72 -39.30 35.98
C GLU A 7 19.70 -38.11 36.02
N ASP A 8 20.93 -38.28 35.57
CA ASP A 8 22.01 -37.29 35.53
C ASP A 8 22.04 -36.45 34.22
N VAL A 9 21.25 -36.79 33.17
CA VAL A 9 21.30 -36.06 31.88
C VAL A 9 20.15 -35.09 31.78
N ILE A 10 20.47 -33.80 31.78
CA ILE A 10 19.48 -32.70 31.58
C ILE A 10 19.00 -32.69 30.12
N THR A 11 17.87 -33.32 29.87
CA THR A 11 17.18 -33.35 28.56
C THR A 11 15.78 -33.92 28.74
N ARG A 12 14.94 -33.80 27.68
CA ARG A 12 13.61 -34.43 27.70
C ARG A 12 13.59 -35.73 26.87
N PRO A 13 12.78 -36.72 27.28
CA PRO A 13 12.57 -37.91 26.45
C PRO A 13 11.80 -37.52 25.15
N ILE A 14 12.28 -38.06 24.02
CA ILE A 14 11.68 -37.85 22.71
C ILE A 14 10.93 -39.12 22.33
N PHE A 15 9.77 -38.96 21.65
CA PHE A 15 8.84 -40.08 21.37
C PHE A 15 8.46 -40.88 22.63
N TRP A 16 8.43 -40.19 23.81
CA TRP A 16 8.08 -40.80 25.06
C TRP A 16 6.72 -41.48 24.97
N GLU A 17 6.64 -42.75 25.36
CA GLU A 17 5.42 -43.61 25.33
C GLU A 17 4.82 -43.86 23.93
N ILE A 18 5.49 -43.46 22.83
CA ILE A 18 4.99 -43.64 21.46
C ILE A 18 5.38 -44.98 20.88
N GLY A 19 6.54 -45.48 21.25
CA GLY A 19 7.07 -46.76 20.79
C GLY A 19 7.51 -46.79 19.33
N PRO A 20 8.26 -47.84 18.93
CA PRO A 20 8.86 -47.89 17.57
C PRO A 20 7.87 -47.91 16.41
N VAL A 21 6.72 -48.52 16.63
CA VAL A 21 5.65 -48.56 15.59
C VAL A 21 5.03 -47.18 15.42
N GLY A 22 4.78 -46.44 16.51
CA GLY A 22 4.27 -45.07 16.44
C GLY A 22 5.27 -44.13 15.78
N GLU A 23 6.56 -44.26 16.10
CA GLU A 23 7.64 -43.51 15.46
C GLU A 23 7.67 -43.74 13.92
N LEU A 24 7.58 -45.00 13.49
CA LEU A 24 7.53 -45.31 12.07
C LEU A 24 6.32 -44.71 11.37
N ILE A 25 5.14 -44.77 11.99
CA ILE A 25 3.91 -44.17 11.47
C ILE A 25 4.07 -42.64 11.36
N PHE A 26 4.65 -42.00 12.38
CA PHE A 26 4.89 -40.56 12.37
C PHE A 26 5.79 -40.13 11.21
N TYR A 27 6.92 -40.80 10.97
CA TYR A 27 7.81 -40.49 9.84
C TYR A 27 7.14 -40.72 8.50
N PHE A 28 6.35 -41.77 8.36
CA PHE A 28 5.56 -41.98 7.13
C PHE A 28 4.62 -40.80 6.85
N LEU A 29 3.87 -40.36 7.88
CA LEU A 29 2.96 -39.19 7.76
C LEU A 29 3.73 -37.89 7.51
N ALA A 30 4.89 -37.71 8.13
CA ALA A 30 5.76 -36.56 7.92
C ALA A 30 6.25 -36.48 6.46
N ILE A 31 6.71 -37.60 5.89
CA ILE A 31 7.10 -37.67 4.48
C ILE A 31 5.91 -37.33 3.56
N LEU A 32 4.74 -37.88 3.83
CA LEU A 32 3.52 -37.56 3.08
C LEU A 32 3.16 -36.07 3.17
N THR A 33 3.31 -35.48 4.36
CA THR A 33 3.13 -34.04 4.57
C THR A 33 4.07 -33.20 3.71
N VAL A 34 5.36 -33.57 3.69
CA VAL A 34 6.36 -32.87 2.86
C VAL A 34 6.03 -33.00 1.38
N ILE A 35 5.61 -34.16 0.91
CA ILE A 35 5.20 -34.37 -0.50
C ILE A 35 4.00 -33.48 -0.85
N ILE A 36 2.96 -33.43 0.01
CA ILE A 36 1.78 -32.58 -0.22
C ILE A 36 2.18 -31.11 -0.21
N PHE A 37 3.01 -30.68 0.75
CA PHE A 37 3.50 -29.32 0.84
C PHE A 37 4.28 -28.90 -0.42
N LEU A 38 5.25 -29.72 -0.85
CA LEU A 38 6.06 -29.44 -2.04
C LEU A 38 5.21 -29.40 -3.31
N ASN A 39 4.22 -30.30 -3.43
CA ASN A 39 3.27 -30.25 -4.54
C ASN A 39 2.46 -28.95 -4.55
N GLY A 40 2.03 -28.47 -3.38
CA GLY A 40 1.34 -27.18 -3.27
C GLY A 40 2.23 -25.99 -3.67
N ILE A 41 3.51 -25.98 -3.24
CA ILE A 41 4.50 -25.00 -3.70
C ILE A 41 4.65 -25.03 -5.22
N ARG A 42 4.78 -26.23 -5.82
CA ARG A 42 4.85 -26.39 -7.27
C ARG A 42 3.62 -25.77 -7.97
N LEU A 43 2.43 -26.02 -7.47
CA LEU A 43 1.20 -25.43 -8.02
C LEU A 43 1.21 -23.90 -7.98
N ARG A 44 1.69 -23.31 -6.87
CA ARG A 44 1.82 -21.84 -6.76
C ARG A 44 2.87 -21.28 -7.74
N LEU A 45 4.02 -21.95 -7.87
CA LEU A 45 5.03 -21.54 -8.84
C LEU A 45 4.51 -21.63 -10.28
N ASN A 46 3.79 -22.69 -10.62
CA ASN A 46 3.16 -22.84 -11.94
C ASN A 46 2.13 -21.73 -12.20
N ARG A 47 1.38 -21.31 -11.16
CA ARG A 47 0.44 -20.18 -11.26
C ARG A 47 1.17 -18.90 -11.66
N TYR A 48 2.28 -18.58 -11.00
CA TYR A 48 3.03 -17.36 -11.32
C TYR A 48 3.68 -17.45 -12.71
N SER A 49 4.22 -18.61 -13.08
CA SER A 49 4.80 -18.80 -14.42
C SER A 49 3.77 -18.84 -15.55
N SER A 50 2.48 -18.90 -15.26
CA SER A 50 1.42 -18.78 -16.28
C SER A 50 1.10 -17.32 -16.63
N GLY A 51 1.55 -16.35 -15.83
CA GLY A 51 1.41 -14.93 -16.12
C GLY A 51 2.45 -14.43 -17.12
N ARG A 52 2.20 -13.23 -17.67
CA ARG A 52 3.17 -12.57 -18.56
C ARG A 52 4.45 -12.19 -17.80
N GLU A 53 5.51 -11.92 -18.56
CA GLU A 53 6.71 -11.28 -18.00
C GLU A 53 6.36 -9.91 -17.43
N ASP A 54 7.00 -9.57 -16.32
CA ASP A 54 6.79 -8.24 -15.73
C ASP A 54 7.66 -7.22 -16.48
N PRO A 55 7.11 -6.08 -16.91
CA PRO A 55 7.85 -5.07 -17.65
C PRO A 55 8.95 -4.40 -16.82
N THR A 56 8.87 -4.53 -15.48
CA THR A 56 9.88 -4.00 -14.57
C THR A 56 10.85 -5.09 -14.12
N ASN A 57 12.14 -4.82 -14.09
CA ASN A 57 13.11 -5.76 -13.53
C ASN A 57 12.96 -5.86 -12.01
N ARG A 58 12.26 -6.91 -11.55
CA ARG A 58 11.92 -7.17 -10.14
C ARG A 58 13.05 -7.81 -9.33
N LEU A 59 14.11 -8.26 -9.99
CA LEU A 59 15.19 -9.01 -9.37
C LEU A 59 16.54 -8.27 -9.41
N ASP A 60 16.56 -7.02 -9.85
CA ASP A 60 17.71 -6.15 -9.74
C ASP A 60 18.12 -5.97 -8.27
N ASN A 61 19.41 -5.85 -7.99
CA ASN A 61 19.90 -5.66 -6.62
C ASN A 61 19.33 -6.64 -5.58
N LEU A 62 19.10 -7.90 -5.97
CA LEU A 62 18.42 -8.91 -5.16
C LEU A 62 18.93 -9.00 -3.69
N PRO A 63 20.24 -8.92 -3.40
CA PRO A 63 20.70 -8.92 -2.00
C PRO A 63 20.15 -7.76 -1.17
N ARG A 64 20.11 -6.55 -1.74
CA ARG A 64 19.55 -5.35 -1.08
C ARG A 64 18.05 -5.53 -0.83
N ARG A 65 17.31 -6.04 -1.82
CA ARG A 65 15.87 -6.31 -1.72
C ARG A 65 15.56 -7.34 -0.63
N ILE A 66 16.32 -8.43 -0.56
CA ILE A 66 16.17 -9.47 0.47
C ILE A 66 16.43 -8.87 1.87
N ILE A 67 17.54 -8.15 2.06
CA ILE A 67 17.88 -7.55 3.35
C ILE A 67 16.82 -6.55 3.79
N TYR A 68 16.36 -5.69 2.87
CA TYR A 68 15.28 -4.75 3.13
C TYR A 68 14.01 -5.47 3.57
N SER A 69 13.58 -6.49 2.82
CA SER A 69 12.36 -7.23 3.05
C SER A 69 12.38 -7.98 4.38
N ILE A 70 13.51 -8.60 4.71
CA ILE A 70 13.69 -9.25 6.02
C ILE A 70 13.59 -8.22 7.15
N LYS A 71 14.24 -7.06 7.02
CA LYS A 71 14.16 -5.98 8.02
C LYS A 71 12.73 -5.43 8.14
N PHE A 72 12.05 -5.22 7.02
CA PHE A 72 10.69 -4.70 6.96
C PHE A 72 9.70 -5.65 7.67
N ILE A 73 9.78 -6.96 7.38
CA ILE A 73 8.92 -7.97 7.98
C ILE A 73 9.27 -8.19 9.45
N ALA A 74 10.56 -8.32 9.78
CA ALA A 74 11.01 -8.54 11.17
C ALA A 74 10.59 -7.41 12.12
N ARG A 75 10.59 -6.17 11.63
CA ARG A 75 10.13 -5.01 12.40
C ARG A 75 8.61 -4.82 12.36
N ASN A 76 7.89 -5.58 11.54
CA ASN A 76 6.47 -5.38 11.27
C ASN A 76 6.10 -3.92 10.88
N THR A 77 7.00 -3.24 10.16
CA THR A 77 6.86 -1.82 9.84
C THR A 77 5.50 -1.50 9.23
N GLY A 78 5.08 -2.25 8.21
CA GLY A 78 3.77 -2.05 7.57
C GLY A 78 2.56 -2.30 8.48
N GLN A 79 2.73 -3.02 9.61
CA GLN A 79 1.67 -3.24 10.59
C GLN A 79 1.60 -2.09 11.61
N PHE A 80 2.74 -1.62 12.10
CA PHE A 80 2.80 -0.54 13.10
C PHE A 80 2.43 0.83 12.53
N ASP A 81 2.73 1.10 11.27
CA ASP A 81 2.57 2.41 10.62
C ASP A 81 1.19 3.04 10.79
N ARG A 82 0.12 2.25 10.94
CA ARG A 82 -1.25 2.74 11.02
C ARG A 82 -2.04 2.21 12.21
N ASP A 83 -1.54 1.18 12.88
CA ASP A 83 -2.32 0.47 13.91
C ASP A 83 -1.37 -0.23 14.89
N ILE A 84 -1.06 0.44 15.99
CA ILE A 84 -0.14 -0.06 17.01
C ILE A 84 -0.64 -1.38 17.61
N TYR A 85 -1.96 -1.51 17.84
CA TYR A 85 -2.53 -2.75 18.35
C TYR A 85 -2.28 -3.93 17.39
N ALA A 86 -2.53 -3.73 16.10
CA ALA A 86 -2.26 -4.76 15.09
C ALA A 86 -0.76 -5.04 14.94
N GLY A 87 0.09 -4.03 15.09
CA GLY A 87 1.54 -4.19 15.10
C GLY A 87 2.02 -5.09 16.23
N ILE A 88 1.63 -4.82 17.47
CA ILE A 88 1.96 -5.64 18.64
C ILE A 88 1.42 -7.07 18.47
N MET A 89 0.12 -7.18 18.19
CA MET A 89 -0.55 -8.46 17.98
C MET A 89 0.16 -9.35 16.95
N HIS A 90 0.45 -8.78 15.78
CA HIS A 90 1.11 -9.52 14.70
C HIS A 90 2.58 -9.84 15.02
N SER A 91 3.29 -8.98 15.75
CA SER A 91 4.67 -9.24 16.20
C SER A 91 4.74 -10.43 17.16
N LEU A 92 3.82 -10.51 18.11
CA LEU A 92 3.73 -11.63 19.04
C LEU A 92 3.46 -12.95 18.30
N ILE A 93 2.58 -12.92 17.30
CA ILE A 93 2.27 -14.10 16.47
C ILE A 93 3.46 -14.48 15.60
N LEU A 94 4.04 -13.52 14.88
CA LEU A 94 5.16 -13.77 13.96
C LEU A 94 6.37 -14.37 14.68
N TRP A 95 6.85 -13.69 15.73
CA TRP A 95 8.05 -14.13 16.44
C TRP A 95 7.81 -15.40 17.23
N GLY A 96 6.64 -15.56 17.85
CA GLY A 96 6.28 -16.79 18.52
C GLY A 96 6.21 -17.98 17.57
N PHE A 97 5.52 -17.83 16.43
CA PHE A 97 5.43 -18.88 15.40
C PHE A 97 6.81 -19.26 14.81
N LEU A 98 7.61 -18.25 14.43
CA LEU A 98 8.95 -18.50 13.88
C LEU A 98 9.83 -19.22 14.89
N THR A 99 9.81 -18.81 16.16
CA THR A 99 10.61 -19.44 17.22
C THR A 99 10.21 -20.90 17.42
N LEU A 100 8.91 -21.19 17.50
CA LEU A 100 8.44 -22.58 17.65
C LEU A 100 8.80 -23.43 16.41
N THR A 101 8.74 -22.87 15.21
CA THR A 101 9.13 -23.56 13.97
C THR A 101 10.63 -23.85 13.96
N ILE A 102 11.46 -22.86 14.32
CA ILE A 102 12.91 -23.02 14.45
C ILE A 102 13.22 -24.07 15.52
N GLY A 103 12.52 -24.04 16.65
CA GLY A 103 12.70 -25.01 17.73
C GLY A 103 12.41 -26.44 17.27
N THR A 104 11.32 -26.66 16.54
CA THR A 104 11.01 -27.99 15.98
C THR A 104 12.08 -28.43 14.98
N THR A 105 12.59 -27.49 14.16
CA THR A 105 13.68 -27.77 13.21
C THR A 105 14.98 -28.13 13.91
N ILE A 106 15.35 -27.45 15.01
CA ILE A 106 16.53 -27.76 15.83
C ILE A 106 16.42 -29.18 16.39
N LEU A 107 15.25 -29.55 16.89
CA LEU A 107 15.01 -30.89 17.42
C LEU A 107 15.14 -31.97 16.33
N ALA A 108 14.57 -31.73 15.15
CA ALA A 108 14.70 -32.63 14.01
C ALA A 108 16.17 -32.78 13.57
N ILE A 109 16.94 -31.68 13.54
CA ILE A 109 18.39 -31.74 13.23
C ILE A 109 19.14 -32.59 14.21
N ASP A 110 18.86 -32.46 15.50
CA ASP A 110 19.53 -33.29 16.51
C ASP A 110 19.20 -34.76 16.33
N ILE A 111 17.94 -35.14 16.18
CA ILE A 111 17.48 -36.51 16.11
C ILE A 111 17.81 -37.20 14.80
N ASP A 112 17.49 -36.51 13.68
CA ASP A 112 17.46 -37.13 12.36
C ASP A 112 18.77 -36.97 11.60
N LEU A 113 19.62 -36.01 11.98
CA LEU A 113 20.87 -35.73 11.30
C LEU A 113 22.10 -35.91 12.25
N TYR A 114 22.13 -35.15 13.35
CA TYR A 114 23.33 -35.09 14.18
C TYR A 114 23.58 -36.39 15.00
N HIS A 115 22.53 -36.90 15.63
CA HIS A 115 22.64 -38.15 16.42
C HIS A 115 23.00 -39.38 15.58
N PRO A 116 22.39 -39.65 14.43
CA PRO A 116 22.77 -40.75 13.54
C PRO A 116 24.23 -40.70 13.08
N LEU A 117 24.74 -39.47 12.79
CA LEU A 117 26.10 -39.27 12.30
C LEU A 117 27.17 -39.34 13.37
N THR A 118 26.90 -38.77 14.57
CA THR A 118 27.92 -38.58 15.61
C THR A 118 27.78 -39.52 16.81
N LYS A 119 26.61 -40.18 16.94
CA LYS A 119 26.19 -40.96 18.13
C LYS A 119 26.13 -40.11 19.40
N LYS A 120 26.09 -38.78 19.26
CA LYS A 120 25.94 -37.81 20.33
C LYS A 120 24.71 -36.96 20.11
N SER A 121 24.16 -36.35 21.15
CA SER A 121 23.12 -35.33 21.07
C SER A 121 23.68 -34.01 21.61
N PHE A 122 23.38 -32.91 20.93
CA PHE A 122 23.64 -31.57 21.45
C PHE A 122 22.45 -31.02 22.25
N PHE A 123 21.32 -31.70 22.21
CA PHE A 123 20.06 -31.31 22.88
C PHE A 123 20.05 -31.72 24.35
N VAL A 124 21.12 -31.33 25.07
CA VAL A 124 21.40 -31.69 26.47
C VAL A 124 21.98 -30.51 27.26
N GLY A 125 21.89 -30.56 28.59
CA GLY A 125 22.50 -29.59 29.50
C GLY A 125 21.97 -28.16 29.31
N ASP A 126 22.88 -27.19 29.36
CA ASP A 126 22.53 -25.76 29.27
C ASP A 126 21.83 -25.40 27.95
N PHE A 127 22.20 -26.05 26.86
CA PHE A 127 21.51 -25.82 25.57
C PHE A 127 20.03 -26.18 25.66
N TYR A 128 19.71 -27.34 26.25
CA TYR A 128 18.32 -27.74 26.47
C TYR A 128 17.58 -26.77 27.39
N LEU A 129 18.20 -26.28 28.45
CA LEU A 129 17.58 -25.35 29.40
C LEU A 129 17.23 -24.01 28.71
N VAL A 130 18.16 -23.41 27.95
CA VAL A 130 17.92 -22.18 27.20
C VAL A 130 16.84 -22.39 26.13
N TYR A 131 16.95 -23.48 25.39
CA TYR A 131 15.95 -23.86 24.40
C TYR A 131 14.54 -23.95 25.02
N SER A 132 14.38 -24.70 26.09
CA SER A 132 13.09 -24.89 26.76
C SER A 132 12.50 -23.59 27.27
N PHE A 133 13.31 -22.74 27.90
CA PHE A 133 12.87 -21.40 28.34
C PHE A 133 12.40 -20.53 27.18
N VAL A 134 13.16 -20.48 26.09
CA VAL A 134 12.82 -19.64 24.91
C VAL A 134 11.55 -20.15 24.26
N MET A 135 11.40 -21.47 24.08
CA MET A 135 10.19 -22.05 23.47
C MET A 135 8.95 -21.80 24.33
N ASP A 136 9.07 -21.96 25.63
CA ASP A 136 8.00 -21.75 26.61
C ASP A 136 7.57 -20.27 26.62
N ALA A 137 8.52 -19.33 26.74
CA ALA A 137 8.24 -17.90 26.77
C ALA A 137 7.59 -17.39 25.46
N LEU A 138 8.17 -17.73 24.30
CA LEU A 138 7.68 -17.23 23.00
C LEU A 138 6.36 -17.91 22.59
N GLY A 139 6.16 -19.17 22.97
CA GLY A 139 4.88 -19.86 22.81
C GLY A 139 3.77 -19.18 23.63
N PHE A 140 4.05 -18.73 24.85
CA PHE A 140 3.11 -17.98 25.66
C PHE A 140 2.76 -16.62 25.04
N LEU A 141 3.76 -15.90 24.53
CA LEU A 141 3.55 -14.66 23.82
C LEU A 141 2.71 -14.86 22.53
N LEU A 142 2.90 -15.97 21.83
CA LEU A 142 2.04 -16.34 20.69
C LEU A 142 0.58 -16.51 21.11
N ILE A 143 0.29 -17.16 22.22
CA ILE A 143 -1.08 -17.28 22.74
C ILE A 143 -1.68 -15.90 23.03
N ILE A 144 -0.92 -14.99 23.65
CA ILE A 144 -1.38 -13.62 23.88
C ILE A 144 -1.74 -12.95 22.55
N GLY A 145 -0.88 -13.06 21.54
CA GLY A 145 -1.15 -12.51 20.21
C GLY A 145 -2.43 -13.09 19.57
N LEU A 146 -2.65 -14.40 19.69
CA LEU A 146 -3.87 -15.07 19.20
C LEU A 146 -5.12 -14.64 19.95
N VAL A 147 -5.06 -14.48 21.26
CA VAL A 147 -6.16 -13.94 22.08
C VAL A 147 -6.49 -12.51 21.66
N MET A 148 -5.48 -11.67 21.37
CA MET A 148 -5.69 -10.33 20.84
C MET A 148 -6.40 -10.34 19.48
N VAL A 149 -6.06 -11.29 18.56
CA VAL A 149 -6.80 -11.46 17.28
C VAL A 149 -8.25 -11.82 17.54
N ILE A 150 -8.51 -12.80 18.39
CA ILE A 150 -9.85 -13.30 18.73
C ILE A 150 -10.69 -12.16 19.33
N TYR A 151 -10.14 -11.43 20.31
CA TYR A 151 -10.80 -10.27 20.91
C TYR A 151 -11.18 -9.23 19.86
N ARG A 152 -10.22 -8.84 18.98
CA ARG A 152 -10.46 -7.84 17.94
C ARG A 152 -11.48 -8.30 16.88
N ARG A 153 -11.43 -9.58 16.48
CA ARG A 153 -12.29 -10.13 15.43
C ARG A 153 -13.73 -10.35 15.90
N TYR A 154 -13.92 -10.91 17.09
CA TYR A 154 -15.23 -11.36 17.55
C TYR A 154 -15.91 -10.41 18.54
N TRP A 155 -15.12 -9.66 19.34
CA TRP A 155 -15.64 -8.74 20.35
C TRP A 155 -15.73 -7.31 19.83
N VAL A 156 -14.58 -6.75 19.38
CA VAL A 156 -14.52 -5.40 18.83
C VAL A 156 -15.18 -5.32 17.46
N ARG A 157 -15.15 -6.40 16.70
CA ARG A 157 -15.76 -6.54 15.35
C ARG A 157 -15.33 -5.41 14.40
N THR A 158 -14.04 -5.17 14.30
CA THR A 158 -13.47 -4.12 13.43
C THR A 158 -14.01 -4.26 12.01
N LYS A 159 -14.73 -3.25 11.52
CA LYS A 159 -15.47 -3.28 10.23
C LYS A 159 -14.62 -3.77 9.05
N ARG A 160 -13.36 -3.32 8.93
CA ARG A 160 -12.47 -3.71 7.83
C ARG A 160 -12.11 -5.20 7.77
N LEU A 161 -12.26 -5.94 8.86
CA LEU A 161 -11.97 -7.38 8.92
C LEU A 161 -13.17 -8.25 8.46
N HIS A 162 -14.31 -7.62 8.23
CA HIS A 162 -15.54 -8.28 7.78
C HIS A 162 -15.92 -7.77 6.39
N GLY A 163 -16.42 -8.62 5.52
CA GLY A 163 -16.84 -8.26 4.16
C GLY A 163 -17.10 -9.49 3.30
N LYS A 164 -17.27 -9.28 1.99
CA LYS A 164 -17.61 -10.28 0.97
C LYS A 164 -16.73 -11.55 1.03
N HIS A 165 -15.45 -11.40 1.36
CA HIS A 165 -14.45 -12.49 1.36
C HIS A 165 -14.14 -13.06 2.74
N THR A 166 -14.90 -12.71 3.78
CA THR A 166 -14.77 -13.37 5.09
C THR A 166 -15.19 -14.83 4.97
N SER A 167 -14.34 -15.75 5.39
CA SER A 167 -14.54 -17.18 5.21
C SER A 167 -14.22 -17.98 6.47
N LEU A 168 -14.77 -19.21 6.55
CA LEU A 168 -14.45 -20.17 7.60
C LEU A 168 -12.95 -20.50 7.67
N GLU A 169 -12.25 -20.41 6.53
CA GLU A 169 -10.80 -20.59 6.45
C GLU A 169 -10.03 -19.67 7.39
N ASP A 170 -10.49 -18.40 7.51
CA ASP A 170 -9.86 -17.42 8.41
C ASP A 170 -9.95 -17.85 9.86
N ASP A 171 -11.08 -18.45 10.25
CA ASP A 171 -11.34 -18.89 11.61
C ASP A 171 -10.59 -20.20 11.90
N LEU A 172 -10.61 -21.14 10.97
CA LEU A 172 -9.87 -22.41 11.08
C LEU A 172 -8.36 -22.14 11.25
N PHE A 173 -7.80 -21.16 10.54
CA PHE A 173 -6.40 -20.79 10.68
C PHE A 173 -6.06 -20.30 12.10
N ILE A 174 -6.87 -19.40 12.66
CA ILE A 174 -6.65 -18.85 14.01
C ILE A 174 -6.80 -19.95 15.06
N PHE A 175 -7.86 -20.74 14.99
CA PHE A 175 -8.14 -21.77 16.00
C PHE A 175 -7.21 -22.97 15.90
N SER A 176 -6.70 -23.33 14.71
CA SER A 176 -5.68 -24.37 14.58
C SER A 176 -4.36 -23.98 15.25
N LEU A 177 -3.91 -22.72 15.04
CA LEU A 177 -2.73 -22.20 15.76
C LEU A 177 -2.94 -22.16 17.27
N LEU A 178 -4.11 -21.71 17.73
CA LEU A 178 -4.42 -21.68 19.15
C LEU A 178 -4.42 -23.09 19.75
N TYR A 179 -5.03 -24.05 19.03
CA TYR A 179 -5.03 -25.45 19.43
C TYR A 179 -3.61 -26.00 19.53
N LEU A 180 -2.74 -25.75 18.55
CA LEU A 180 -1.34 -26.19 18.57
C LEU A 180 -0.58 -25.59 19.75
N CYS A 181 -0.79 -24.32 20.07
CA CYS A 181 -0.11 -23.70 21.21
C CYS A 181 -0.60 -24.26 22.56
N ILE A 182 -1.92 -24.29 22.78
CA ILE A 182 -2.50 -24.81 24.03
C ILE A 182 -2.22 -26.31 24.18
N GLY A 183 -2.41 -27.07 23.09
CA GLY A 183 -2.12 -28.49 23.02
C GLY A 183 -0.66 -28.81 23.29
N GLY A 184 0.28 -27.97 22.81
CA GLY A 184 1.71 -28.07 23.09
C GLY A 184 2.03 -27.94 24.60
N TYR A 185 1.48 -26.92 25.26
CA TYR A 185 1.64 -26.75 26.71
C TYR A 185 0.97 -27.85 27.53
N LEU A 186 -0.22 -28.31 27.08
CA LEU A 186 -0.87 -29.44 27.72
C LEU A 186 0.00 -30.72 27.64
N LEU A 187 0.54 -30.96 26.44
CA LEU A 187 1.44 -32.08 26.18
C LEU A 187 2.73 -31.99 27.03
N GLU A 188 3.32 -30.80 27.13
CA GLU A 188 4.49 -30.56 27.99
C GLU A 188 4.16 -30.76 29.46
N GLY A 189 3.05 -30.21 29.95
CA GLY A 189 2.61 -30.39 31.33
C GLY A 189 2.34 -31.86 31.69
N VAL A 190 1.69 -32.60 30.78
CA VAL A 190 1.47 -34.05 30.93
C VAL A 190 2.80 -34.81 30.95
N ARG A 191 3.79 -34.46 30.15
CA ARG A 191 5.13 -35.04 30.16
C ARG A 191 5.83 -34.77 31.49
N ILE A 192 5.89 -33.52 31.94
CA ILE A 192 6.54 -33.12 33.20
C ILE A 192 5.92 -33.84 34.38
N LEU A 193 4.58 -33.95 34.44
CA LEU A 193 3.88 -34.70 35.50
C LEU A 193 4.20 -36.19 35.42
N GLY A 194 4.14 -36.80 34.23
CA GLY A 194 4.39 -38.22 34.02
C GLY A 194 5.83 -38.64 34.28
N THR A 195 6.80 -37.75 34.14
CA THR A 195 8.21 -37.94 34.51
C THR A 195 8.52 -37.54 35.95
N SER A 196 7.49 -37.32 36.77
CA SER A 196 7.60 -37.04 38.22
C SER A 196 8.33 -35.72 38.55
N PHE A 197 8.09 -34.67 37.79
CA PHE A 197 8.59 -33.32 38.04
C PHE A 197 10.12 -33.19 38.10
N PRO A 198 10.88 -33.51 37.05
CA PRO A 198 12.32 -33.27 37.02
C PRO A 198 12.64 -31.80 37.34
N SER A 199 13.55 -31.56 38.28
CA SER A 199 13.82 -30.23 38.84
C SER A 199 14.29 -29.21 37.78
N PHE A 200 14.96 -29.66 36.73
CA PHE A 200 15.44 -28.82 35.61
C PHE A 200 14.30 -28.33 34.68
N GLU A 201 13.14 -29.03 34.65
CA GLU A 201 12.00 -28.62 33.84
C GLU A 201 11.28 -27.34 34.36
N LYS A 202 11.68 -26.82 35.53
CA LYS A 202 11.16 -25.53 36.04
C LYS A 202 11.45 -24.35 35.12
N VAL A 203 12.41 -24.47 34.20
CA VAL A 203 12.72 -23.46 33.19
C VAL A 203 11.57 -23.31 32.18
N SER A 204 10.82 -24.37 31.91
CA SER A 204 9.57 -24.37 31.17
C SER A 204 8.43 -23.96 32.10
N PHE A 205 8.38 -22.70 32.48
CA PHE A 205 7.53 -22.19 33.55
C PHE A 205 6.03 -22.34 33.28
N VAL A 206 5.58 -22.21 32.03
CA VAL A 206 4.18 -22.43 31.65
C VAL A 206 3.84 -23.91 31.65
N GLY A 207 4.69 -24.75 31.03
CA GLY A 207 4.53 -26.20 31.05
C GLY A 207 4.57 -26.75 32.48
N TRP A 208 5.46 -26.23 33.33
CA TRP A 208 5.54 -26.56 34.76
C TRP A 208 4.26 -26.18 35.51
N PHE A 209 3.72 -24.97 35.24
CA PHE A 209 2.45 -24.52 35.83
C PHE A 209 1.29 -25.43 35.42
N VAL A 210 1.20 -25.82 34.16
CA VAL A 210 0.21 -26.76 33.66
C VAL A 210 0.32 -28.10 34.36
N ALA A 211 1.55 -28.63 34.53
CA ALA A 211 1.79 -29.89 35.28
C ALA A 211 1.27 -29.82 36.72
N ILE A 212 1.52 -28.70 37.43
CA ILE A 212 1.00 -28.48 38.79
C ILE A 212 -0.56 -28.45 38.78
N LEU A 213 -1.18 -27.79 37.84
CA LEU A 213 -2.65 -27.76 37.74
C LEU A 213 -3.23 -29.15 37.51
N LEU A 214 -2.65 -29.93 36.61
CA LEU A 214 -3.05 -31.32 36.36
C LEU A 214 -2.92 -32.19 37.61
N PHE A 215 -1.78 -32.08 38.33
CA PHE A 215 -1.57 -32.82 39.58
C PHE A 215 -2.61 -32.42 40.64
N LYS A 216 -2.85 -31.13 40.84
CA LYS A 216 -3.89 -30.64 41.79
C LYS A 216 -5.30 -31.04 41.40
N SER A 217 -5.56 -31.28 40.14
CA SER A 217 -6.87 -31.78 39.62
C SER A 217 -7.02 -33.29 39.83
N GLY A 218 -6.07 -33.98 40.49
CA GLY A 218 -6.13 -35.39 40.81
C GLY A 218 -5.57 -36.34 39.75
N ILE A 219 -4.90 -35.81 38.71
CA ILE A 219 -4.23 -36.62 37.69
C ILE A 219 -2.91 -37.12 38.27
N SER A 220 -2.75 -38.45 38.38
CA SER A 220 -1.51 -39.06 38.85
C SER A 220 -0.46 -39.16 37.75
N PRO A 221 0.83 -39.30 38.08
CA PRO A 221 1.89 -39.52 37.06
C PRO A 221 1.59 -40.69 36.11
N LEU A 222 1.03 -41.79 36.64
CA LEU A 222 0.68 -42.97 35.85
C LEU A 222 -0.47 -42.69 34.85
N VAL A 223 -1.49 -41.96 35.28
CA VAL A 223 -2.58 -41.51 34.38
C VAL A 223 -2.02 -40.56 33.34
N SER A 224 -1.14 -39.64 33.71
CA SER A 224 -0.46 -38.71 32.80
C SER A 224 0.34 -39.44 31.72
N GLN A 225 1.09 -40.48 32.11
CA GLN A 225 1.82 -41.35 31.18
C GLN A 225 0.87 -42.02 30.16
N SER A 226 -0.29 -42.51 30.60
CA SER A 226 -1.27 -43.15 29.73
C SER A 226 -1.99 -42.15 28.78
N LEU A 227 -2.13 -40.90 29.19
CA LEU A 227 -2.74 -39.83 28.37
C LEU A 227 -1.79 -39.24 27.33
N TYR A 228 -0.47 -39.33 27.56
CA TYR A 228 0.52 -38.70 26.71
C TYR A 228 0.45 -39.14 25.26
N PRO A 229 0.34 -40.44 24.90
CA PRO A 229 0.26 -40.84 23.49
C PRO A 229 -0.96 -40.25 22.76
N LEU A 230 -2.10 -40.18 23.42
CA LEU A 230 -3.33 -39.58 22.80
C LEU A 230 -3.13 -38.11 22.50
N LEU A 231 -2.62 -37.34 23.45
CA LEU A 231 -2.37 -35.91 23.29
C LEU A 231 -1.25 -35.67 22.26
N TRP A 232 -0.21 -36.47 22.27
CA TRP A 232 0.91 -36.39 21.34
C TRP A 232 0.43 -36.63 19.91
N TRP A 233 -0.34 -37.68 19.67
CA TRP A 233 -0.89 -37.97 18.33
C TRP A 233 -1.87 -36.88 17.85
N SER A 234 -2.74 -36.36 18.73
CA SER A 234 -3.67 -35.28 18.36
C SER A 234 -2.90 -34.03 17.96
N HIS A 235 -1.87 -33.64 18.71
CA HIS A 235 -0.99 -32.51 18.40
C HIS A 235 -0.19 -32.74 17.10
N ALA A 236 0.42 -33.90 16.95
CA ALA A 236 1.24 -34.26 15.77
C ALA A 236 0.39 -34.27 14.48
N ILE A 237 -0.79 -34.87 14.50
CA ILE A 237 -1.69 -34.92 13.33
C ILE A 237 -2.12 -33.52 12.93
N ILE A 238 -2.54 -32.68 13.88
CA ILE A 238 -2.95 -31.31 13.56
C ILE A 238 -1.75 -30.48 13.05
N ALA A 239 -0.55 -30.66 13.60
CA ALA A 239 0.66 -29.97 13.12
C ALA A 239 1.03 -30.40 11.68
N LEU A 240 0.97 -31.70 11.38
CA LEU A 240 1.22 -32.23 10.04
C LEU A 240 0.16 -31.76 9.04
N LEU A 241 -1.13 -31.80 9.40
CA LEU A 241 -2.21 -31.29 8.56
C LEU A 241 -2.05 -29.76 8.32
N PHE A 242 -1.77 -28.99 9.37
CA PHE A 242 -1.51 -27.57 9.25
C PHE A 242 -0.38 -27.30 8.26
N THR A 243 0.75 -27.99 8.41
CA THR A 243 1.92 -27.85 7.53
C THR A 243 1.57 -28.24 6.07
N ALA A 244 0.88 -29.37 5.87
CA ALA A 244 0.47 -29.83 4.54
C ALA A 244 -0.43 -28.82 3.82
N THR A 245 -1.30 -28.12 4.57
CA THR A 245 -2.28 -27.19 4.00
C THR A 245 -1.74 -25.77 3.76
N ILE A 246 -0.56 -25.41 4.28
CA ILE A 246 0.01 -24.07 4.12
C ILE A 246 -0.05 -23.56 2.68
N PRO A 247 0.43 -24.31 1.64
CA PRO A 247 0.46 -23.80 0.28
C PRO A 247 -0.92 -23.66 -0.36
N TYR A 248 -1.95 -24.28 0.19
CA TYR A 248 -3.30 -24.31 -0.37
C TYR A 248 -4.26 -23.30 0.28
N ALA A 249 -3.88 -22.75 1.43
CA ALA A 249 -4.76 -21.98 2.28
C ALA A 249 -4.13 -20.65 2.71
N LYS A 250 -4.86 -19.87 3.53
CA LYS A 250 -4.43 -18.56 4.04
C LYS A 250 -3.01 -18.52 4.64
N PRO A 251 -2.50 -19.56 5.33
CA PRO A 251 -1.14 -19.55 5.87
C PRO A 251 -0.05 -19.32 4.81
N PHE A 252 -0.34 -19.54 3.52
CA PHE A 252 0.62 -19.28 2.44
C PHE A 252 1.12 -17.83 2.39
N HIS A 253 0.37 -16.88 2.95
CA HIS A 253 0.81 -15.48 3.04
C HIS A 253 2.17 -15.32 3.74
N MET A 254 2.59 -16.26 4.57
CA MET A 254 3.91 -16.25 5.21
C MET A 254 5.05 -16.29 4.19
N PHE A 255 4.84 -16.95 3.05
CA PHE A 255 5.80 -17.04 1.94
C PHE A 255 5.51 -16.00 0.86
N SER A 256 4.26 -15.87 0.44
CA SER A 256 3.88 -14.94 -0.65
C SER A 256 4.09 -13.48 -0.26
N SER A 257 3.84 -13.09 1.00
CA SER A 257 4.10 -11.71 1.45
C SER A 257 5.59 -11.36 1.42
N LEU A 258 6.46 -12.29 1.86
CA LEU A 258 7.91 -12.07 1.78
C LEU A 258 8.36 -11.95 0.32
N ALA A 259 7.94 -12.88 -0.53
CA ALA A 259 8.26 -12.84 -1.96
C ALA A 259 7.75 -11.56 -2.62
N ASN A 260 6.55 -11.11 -2.24
CA ASN A 260 5.94 -9.91 -2.78
C ASN A 260 6.70 -8.62 -2.38
N VAL A 261 7.12 -8.52 -1.12
CA VAL A 261 7.92 -7.36 -0.66
C VAL A 261 9.31 -7.36 -1.31
N ILE A 262 9.93 -8.53 -1.57
CA ILE A 262 11.19 -8.65 -2.31
C ILE A 262 11.02 -8.14 -3.74
N ALA A 263 9.93 -8.53 -4.41
CA ALA A 263 9.64 -8.18 -5.80
C ALA A 263 8.96 -6.81 -5.97
N ARG A 264 8.75 -6.03 -4.90
CA ARG A 264 8.07 -4.73 -4.96
C ARG A 264 8.84 -3.72 -5.80
N ASP A 265 8.11 -2.93 -6.60
CA ASP A 265 8.61 -1.70 -7.20
C ASP A 265 8.29 -0.51 -6.25
N GLU A 266 9.31 0.27 -5.89
CA GLU A 266 9.13 1.46 -5.04
C GLU A 266 8.40 2.58 -5.79
N LEU A 267 8.47 2.59 -7.12
CA LEU A 267 7.79 3.55 -7.99
C LEU A 267 6.44 3.04 -8.53
N SER A 268 5.93 1.92 -8.02
CA SER A 268 4.66 1.37 -8.49
C SER A 268 3.50 2.36 -8.33
N GLY A 269 2.80 2.64 -9.43
CA GLY A 269 1.72 3.62 -9.53
C GLY A 269 2.20 5.07 -9.61
N ILE A 270 3.40 5.39 -9.14
CA ILE A 270 4.06 6.69 -9.32
C ILE A 270 4.48 6.83 -10.77
N ARG A 271 5.11 5.79 -11.28
CA ARG A 271 5.48 5.58 -12.67
C ARG A 271 4.75 4.34 -13.18
N LEU A 272 3.94 4.50 -14.20
CA LEU A 272 3.28 3.38 -14.87
C LEU A 272 4.21 2.74 -15.90
N PRO A 273 4.18 1.42 -16.09
CA PRO A 273 4.96 0.76 -17.13
C PRO A 273 4.45 1.16 -18.51
N ARG A 274 5.38 1.36 -19.48
CA ARG A 274 5.04 1.56 -20.89
C ARG A 274 4.46 0.29 -21.49
N ILE A 275 3.60 0.47 -22.50
CA ILE A 275 3.18 -0.61 -23.37
C ILE A 275 4.33 -0.90 -24.36
N PRO A 276 4.67 -2.17 -24.62
CA PRO A 276 5.65 -2.50 -25.65
C PRO A 276 5.23 -1.96 -27.04
N GLU A 277 6.15 -1.38 -27.78
CA GLU A 277 5.88 -0.77 -29.10
C GLU A 277 5.26 -1.74 -30.13
N ASN A 278 5.50 -3.04 -29.97
CA ASN A 278 4.98 -4.09 -30.85
C ASN A 278 3.77 -4.83 -30.25
N ALA A 279 3.18 -4.32 -29.17
CA ALA A 279 2.00 -4.92 -28.56
C ALA A 279 0.79 -4.79 -29.50
N THR A 280 0.06 -5.89 -29.68
CA THR A 280 -1.22 -5.87 -30.40
C THR A 280 -2.33 -5.33 -29.49
N PRO A 281 -3.44 -4.80 -30.04
CA PRO A 281 -4.57 -4.31 -29.23
C PRO A 281 -5.12 -5.36 -28.23
N GLU A 282 -5.04 -6.64 -28.58
CA GLU A 282 -5.44 -7.75 -27.70
C GLU A 282 -4.50 -7.98 -26.53
N GLU A 283 -3.25 -7.51 -26.63
CA GLU A 283 -2.23 -7.63 -25.58
C GLU A 283 -2.24 -6.43 -24.63
N ILE A 284 -2.94 -5.34 -24.99
CA ILE A 284 -3.05 -4.15 -24.15
C ILE A 284 -4.11 -4.38 -23.07
N GLY A 285 -3.64 -4.41 -21.82
CA GLY A 285 -4.45 -4.73 -20.65
C GLY A 285 -4.90 -6.20 -20.58
N PRO A 286 -5.42 -6.64 -19.42
CA PRO A 286 -5.79 -8.04 -19.19
C PRO A 286 -7.19 -8.34 -19.71
N THR A 287 -7.29 -9.30 -20.66
CA THR A 287 -8.55 -9.94 -21.08
C THR A 287 -8.82 -11.18 -20.24
N ASN A 288 -7.78 -11.99 -20.01
CA ASN A 288 -7.80 -13.22 -19.20
C ASN A 288 -6.93 -13.04 -17.95
N ILE A 289 -7.08 -13.94 -16.99
CA ILE A 289 -6.31 -13.87 -15.74
C ILE A 289 -4.80 -14.14 -15.95
N GLU A 290 -4.44 -14.84 -17.00
CA GLU A 290 -3.06 -15.10 -17.39
C GLU A 290 -2.39 -13.91 -18.10
N ASP A 291 -3.15 -12.88 -18.46
CA ASP A 291 -2.61 -11.66 -19.04
C ASP A 291 -1.99 -10.72 -17.98
N PHE A 292 -2.28 -10.95 -16.71
CA PHE A 292 -1.53 -10.30 -15.63
C PHE A 292 -0.09 -10.84 -15.56
N SER A 293 0.85 -9.97 -15.16
CA SER A 293 2.24 -10.39 -14.97
C SER A 293 2.37 -11.37 -13.79
N TRP A 294 3.47 -12.14 -13.79
CA TRP A 294 3.77 -13.05 -12.67
C TRP A 294 3.77 -12.31 -11.32
N LYS A 295 4.20 -11.03 -11.30
CA LYS A 295 4.21 -10.20 -10.09
C LYS A 295 2.78 -9.84 -9.65
N GLN A 296 1.89 -9.51 -10.58
CA GLN A 296 0.50 -9.22 -10.28
C GLN A 296 -0.25 -10.45 -9.76
N LEU A 297 0.02 -11.63 -10.34
CA LEU A 297 -0.51 -12.90 -9.81
C LEU A 297 0.02 -13.21 -8.39
N LEU A 298 1.28 -12.86 -8.09
CA LEU A 298 1.84 -12.94 -6.74
C LEU A 298 1.18 -11.93 -5.79
N ASP A 299 0.84 -10.71 -6.24
CA ASP A 299 0.08 -9.72 -5.46
C ASP A 299 -1.26 -10.28 -4.98
N HIS A 300 -1.98 -10.99 -5.89
CA HIS A 300 -3.26 -11.61 -5.53
C HIS A 300 -3.10 -12.64 -4.40
N ASP A 301 -2.05 -13.46 -4.46
CA ASP A 301 -1.76 -14.46 -3.41
C ASP A 301 -1.21 -13.85 -2.12
N ALA A 302 -0.52 -12.72 -2.20
CA ALA A 302 0.03 -12.03 -1.03
C ALA A 302 -1.05 -11.31 -0.19
N CYS A 303 -2.25 -11.11 -0.74
CA CYS A 303 -3.33 -10.43 -0.04
C CYS A 303 -3.78 -11.19 1.22
N THR A 304 -3.58 -10.57 2.38
CA THR A 304 -3.93 -11.14 3.69
C THR A 304 -5.36 -10.87 4.15
N LYS A 305 -6.19 -10.27 3.30
CA LYS A 305 -7.58 -9.85 3.60
C LYS A 305 -7.68 -8.86 4.78
N CYS A 306 -6.63 -8.11 5.08
CA CYS A 306 -6.58 -7.24 6.26
C CYS A 306 -7.47 -5.99 6.16
N GLY A 307 -7.93 -5.60 4.98
CA GLY A 307 -8.88 -4.52 4.71
C GLY A 307 -8.35 -3.10 4.91
N ARG A 308 -7.05 -2.89 5.07
CA ARG A 308 -6.47 -1.54 5.23
C ARG A 308 -6.61 -0.69 3.98
N CYS A 309 -6.45 -1.26 2.80
CA CYS A 309 -6.70 -0.58 1.53
C CYS A 309 -8.17 -0.17 1.38
N SER A 310 -9.11 -1.00 1.84
CA SER A 310 -10.54 -0.67 1.87
C SER A 310 -10.87 0.49 2.81
N GLU A 311 -10.22 0.54 3.98
CA GLU A 311 -10.46 1.55 5.02
C GLU A 311 -10.03 2.95 4.59
N VAL A 312 -8.96 3.05 3.79
CA VAL A 312 -8.39 4.33 3.34
C VAL A 312 -8.85 4.76 1.95
N CYS A 313 -9.63 3.93 1.26
CA CYS A 313 -10.07 4.22 -0.10
C CYS A 313 -11.15 5.31 -0.10
N PRO A 314 -10.91 6.46 -0.76
CA PRO A 314 -11.89 7.53 -0.82
C PRO A 314 -13.11 7.15 -1.65
N ALA A 315 -12.96 6.35 -2.72
CA ALA A 315 -14.07 5.84 -3.51
C ALA A 315 -15.03 5.01 -2.65
N LYS A 316 -14.49 4.06 -1.89
CA LYS A 316 -15.30 3.25 -0.97
C LYS A 316 -15.96 4.09 0.12
N ALA A 317 -15.23 5.02 0.72
CA ALA A 317 -15.75 5.88 1.78
C ALA A 317 -16.90 6.75 1.30
N SER A 318 -16.86 7.21 0.05
CA SER A 318 -17.91 8.00 -0.59
C SER A 318 -19.07 7.18 -1.17
N GLY A 319 -19.04 5.85 -1.05
CA GLY A 319 -20.12 4.97 -1.53
C GLY A 319 -20.03 4.58 -3.00
N ARG A 320 -18.91 4.85 -3.68
CA ARG A 320 -18.64 4.37 -5.05
C ARG A 320 -18.33 2.86 -5.05
N ASP A 321 -18.46 2.22 -6.20
CA ASP A 321 -18.39 0.75 -6.34
C ASP A 321 -16.99 0.13 -6.08
N LEU A 322 -15.95 0.89 -5.88
CA LEU A 322 -14.60 0.38 -5.69
C LEU A 322 -14.29 0.00 -4.24
N ASP A 323 -14.00 -1.28 -3.99
CA ASP A 323 -13.21 -1.74 -2.84
C ASP A 323 -11.89 -2.35 -3.31
N PRO A 324 -10.72 -1.70 -3.09
CA PRO A 324 -9.43 -2.20 -3.59
C PRO A 324 -9.07 -3.61 -3.11
N ARG A 325 -9.51 -3.99 -1.90
CA ARG A 325 -9.33 -5.34 -1.36
C ARG A 325 -10.13 -6.36 -2.16
N ASP A 326 -11.40 -6.03 -2.42
CA ASP A 326 -12.33 -6.96 -3.05
C ASP A 326 -11.93 -7.20 -4.51
N VAL A 327 -11.44 -6.18 -5.23
CA VAL A 327 -10.85 -6.34 -6.59
C VAL A 327 -9.73 -7.39 -6.58
N ILE A 328 -8.73 -7.26 -5.69
CA ILE A 328 -7.61 -8.21 -5.60
C ILE A 328 -8.09 -9.62 -5.23
N LEU A 329 -9.07 -9.72 -4.33
CA LEU A 329 -9.59 -11.02 -3.88
C LEU A 329 -10.54 -11.66 -4.89
N ASP A 330 -11.29 -10.90 -5.69
CA ASP A 330 -12.09 -11.41 -6.79
C ASP A 330 -11.20 -11.97 -7.90
N LEU A 331 -10.10 -11.28 -8.26
CA LEU A 331 -9.09 -11.78 -9.20
C LEU A 331 -8.42 -13.05 -8.68
N LYS A 332 -8.01 -13.07 -7.40
CA LYS A 332 -7.48 -14.28 -6.76
C LYS A 332 -8.45 -15.45 -6.85
N ARG A 333 -9.70 -15.23 -6.45
CA ARG A 333 -10.74 -16.26 -6.46
C ARG A 333 -10.98 -16.78 -7.88
N TYR A 334 -11.04 -15.89 -8.85
CA TYR A 334 -11.22 -16.28 -10.24
C TYR A 334 -10.05 -17.14 -10.74
N LYS A 335 -8.80 -16.79 -10.39
CA LYS A 335 -7.63 -17.64 -10.71
C LYS A 335 -7.72 -19.00 -10.01
N ASP A 336 -8.18 -19.07 -8.75
CA ASP A 336 -8.40 -20.32 -8.04
C ASP A 336 -9.47 -21.20 -8.75
N GLU A 337 -10.56 -20.60 -9.26
CA GLU A 337 -11.61 -21.27 -10.05
C GLU A 337 -11.05 -21.83 -11.36
N ILE A 338 -10.25 -21.08 -12.10
CA ILE A 338 -9.62 -21.50 -13.35
C ILE A 338 -8.59 -22.64 -13.11
N ASP A 339 -7.71 -22.49 -12.13
CA ASP A 339 -6.68 -23.48 -11.79
C ASP A 339 -7.29 -24.82 -11.33
N SER A 340 -8.46 -24.79 -10.70
CA SER A 340 -9.19 -25.99 -10.29
C SER A 340 -9.96 -26.67 -11.42
N GLY A 341 -10.06 -26.03 -12.60
CA GLY A 341 -10.81 -26.54 -13.75
C GLY A 341 -12.32 -26.46 -13.61
N VAL A 342 -12.84 -25.79 -12.58
CA VAL A 342 -14.29 -25.65 -12.31
C VAL A 342 -14.83 -24.32 -12.86
N GLY A 343 -13.96 -23.30 -13.03
CA GLY A 343 -14.34 -21.96 -13.44
C GLY A 343 -14.71 -21.86 -14.92
N LEU A 344 -15.80 -21.17 -15.23
CA LEU A 344 -16.09 -20.72 -16.60
C LEU A 344 -15.23 -19.50 -16.91
N LYS A 345 -14.63 -19.50 -18.11
CA LYS A 345 -13.84 -18.36 -18.58
C LYS A 345 -14.76 -17.13 -18.73
N ARG A 346 -14.37 -16.06 -18.10
CA ARG A 346 -15.02 -14.73 -18.13
C ARG A 346 -13.97 -13.67 -18.41
N PRO A 347 -14.31 -12.57 -19.11
CA PRO A 347 -13.38 -11.45 -19.24
C PRO A 347 -13.05 -10.87 -17.85
N ILE A 348 -11.85 -10.33 -17.69
CA ILE A 348 -11.46 -9.68 -16.45
C ILE A 348 -12.34 -8.45 -16.21
N ILE A 349 -12.52 -7.64 -17.26
CA ILE A 349 -13.34 -6.43 -17.20
C ILE A 349 -14.12 -6.28 -18.51
N SER A 350 -15.41 -6.02 -18.44
CA SER A 350 -16.29 -5.72 -19.59
C SER A 350 -17.67 -5.29 -19.11
N ASP A 351 -18.49 -4.84 -20.02
CA ASP A 351 -19.92 -4.55 -19.78
C ASP A 351 -20.70 -5.87 -19.59
N GLY A 352 -20.88 -6.26 -18.33
CA GLY A 352 -21.62 -7.44 -17.91
C GLY A 352 -20.84 -8.75 -17.95
N GLY A 353 -21.06 -9.59 -16.94
CA GLY A 353 -20.51 -10.94 -16.83
C GLY A 353 -19.00 -11.05 -16.59
N SER A 354 -18.32 -9.95 -16.34
CA SER A 354 -16.88 -9.88 -16.03
C SER A 354 -16.57 -10.22 -14.57
N VAL A 355 -15.29 -10.38 -14.27
CA VAL A 355 -14.78 -10.58 -12.91
C VAL A 355 -14.87 -9.29 -12.10
N ILE A 356 -14.47 -8.18 -12.71
CA ILE A 356 -14.47 -6.83 -12.15
C ILE A 356 -15.45 -5.97 -12.96
N SER A 357 -16.26 -5.16 -12.28
CA SER A 357 -17.18 -4.20 -12.94
C SER A 357 -16.43 -3.00 -13.50
N ILE A 358 -16.95 -2.42 -14.58
CA ILE A 358 -16.46 -1.16 -15.13
C ILE A 358 -16.60 -0.03 -14.11
N ASP A 359 -17.71 0.00 -13.37
CA ASP A 359 -17.97 1.03 -12.36
C ASP A 359 -16.93 1.01 -11.22
N SER A 360 -16.41 -0.18 -10.85
CA SER A 360 -15.31 -0.27 -9.90
C SER A 360 -14.05 0.43 -10.42
N MET A 361 -13.71 0.27 -11.70
CA MET A 361 -12.52 0.91 -12.27
C MET A 361 -12.71 2.40 -12.49
N ASN A 362 -13.87 2.82 -13.00
CA ASN A 362 -14.24 4.24 -13.13
C ASN A 362 -14.22 4.98 -11.77
N SER A 363 -14.45 4.26 -10.68
CA SER A 363 -14.42 4.84 -9.33
C SER A 363 -13.00 5.10 -8.81
N CYS A 364 -11.95 4.59 -9.47
CA CYS A 364 -10.57 4.73 -9.00
C CYS A 364 -10.02 6.13 -9.26
N MET A 365 -9.55 6.80 -8.22
CA MET A 365 -8.96 8.14 -8.28
C MET A 365 -7.44 8.13 -8.42
N SER A 366 -6.82 7.00 -8.68
CA SER A 366 -5.36 6.79 -8.78
C SER A 366 -4.53 7.47 -7.67
N CYS A 367 -5.07 7.60 -6.47
CA CYS A 367 -4.51 8.43 -5.39
C CYS A 367 -3.43 7.73 -4.54
N LEU A 368 -3.06 6.49 -4.82
CA LEU A 368 -2.08 5.65 -4.09
C LEU A 368 -2.40 5.37 -2.61
N ALA A 369 -3.56 5.76 -2.07
CA ALA A 369 -3.86 5.51 -0.66
C ALA A 369 -3.87 4.02 -0.32
N CYS A 370 -4.40 3.15 -1.19
CA CYS A 370 -4.43 1.70 -1.03
C CYS A 370 -3.03 1.08 -1.09
N VAL A 371 -2.15 1.56 -1.98
CA VAL A 371 -0.75 1.12 -2.11
C VAL A 371 0.03 1.49 -0.85
N ALA A 372 -0.06 2.75 -0.41
CA ALA A 372 0.60 3.26 0.80
C ALA A 372 0.10 2.57 2.09
N ALA A 373 -1.14 2.05 2.11
CA ALA A 373 -1.70 1.36 3.25
C ALA A 373 -1.40 -0.15 3.28
N CYS A 374 -0.92 -0.72 2.18
CA CYS A 374 -0.74 -2.17 2.07
C CYS A 374 0.51 -2.65 2.80
N PRO A 375 0.38 -3.49 3.86
CA PRO A 375 1.52 -3.95 4.64
C PRO A 375 2.36 -5.02 3.92
N VAL A 376 1.90 -5.51 2.79
CA VAL A 376 2.57 -6.55 2.00
C VAL A 376 2.97 -6.06 0.59
N GLY A 377 2.79 -4.77 0.31
CA GLY A 377 3.27 -4.14 -0.92
C GLY A 377 2.54 -4.54 -2.20
N ILE A 378 1.21 -4.68 -2.15
CA ILE A 378 0.39 -4.91 -3.35
C ILE A 378 0.32 -3.63 -4.19
N GLU A 379 0.52 -3.77 -5.49
CA GLU A 379 0.60 -2.70 -6.47
C GLU A 379 -0.76 -2.44 -7.14
N HIS A 380 -1.75 -2.01 -6.35
CA HIS A 380 -3.15 -1.88 -6.78
C HIS A 380 -3.32 -0.96 -8.00
N VAL A 381 -2.74 0.26 -7.96
CA VAL A 381 -2.99 1.28 -8.98
C VAL A 381 -2.45 0.87 -10.35
N THR A 382 -1.28 0.22 -10.38
CA THR A 382 -0.73 -0.33 -11.63
C THR A 382 -1.69 -1.34 -12.26
N GLN A 383 -2.24 -2.27 -11.47
CA GLN A 383 -3.20 -3.27 -11.97
C GLN A 383 -4.52 -2.63 -12.41
N PHE A 384 -4.98 -1.58 -11.71
CA PHE A 384 -6.21 -0.89 -12.06
C PHE A 384 -6.05 -0.11 -13.38
N THR A 385 -4.89 0.52 -13.58
CA THR A 385 -4.57 1.17 -14.86
C THR A 385 -4.47 0.16 -16.01
N GLU A 386 -3.90 -1.03 -15.78
CA GLU A 386 -3.91 -2.10 -16.81
C GLU A 386 -5.34 -2.50 -17.22
N MET A 387 -6.26 -2.61 -16.25
CA MET A 387 -7.67 -2.88 -16.55
C MET A 387 -8.33 -1.71 -17.29
N ASN A 388 -8.00 -0.45 -16.94
CA ASN A 388 -8.47 0.72 -17.67
C ASN A 388 -7.95 0.74 -19.11
N ARG A 389 -6.69 0.38 -19.36
CA ARG A 389 -6.15 0.21 -20.72
C ARG A 389 -7.00 -0.76 -21.55
N ARG A 390 -7.45 -1.87 -20.94
CA ARG A 390 -8.36 -2.81 -21.61
C ARG A 390 -9.72 -2.19 -21.94
N LEU A 391 -10.27 -1.33 -21.07
CA LEU A 391 -11.51 -0.63 -21.35
C LEU A 391 -11.38 0.33 -22.52
N VAL A 392 -10.28 1.07 -22.59
CA VAL A 392 -9.98 1.97 -23.72
C VAL A 392 -9.90 1.18 -25.01
N GLU A 393 -9.06 0.14 -25.07
CA GLU A 393 -8.86 -0.70 -26.25
C GLU A 393 -10.14 -1.41 -26.72
N SER A 394 -11.04 -1.72 -25.81
CA SER A 394 -12.33 -2.35 -26.14
C SER A 394 -13.44 -1.35 -26.45
N GLY A 395 -13.16 -0.04 -26.44
CA GLY A 395 -14.15 1.02 -26.71
C GLY A 395 -15.21 1.15 -25.62
N GLN A 396 -14.92 0.72 -24.39
CA GLN A 396 -15.85 0.74 -23.24
C GLN A 396 -15.55 1.86 -22.24
N LEU A 397 -14.84 2.89 -22.68
CA LEU A 397 -14.58 4.07 -21.88
C LEU A 397 -15.85 4.88 -21.67
N ASN A 398 -16.00 5.52 -20.51
CA ASN A 398 -17.10 6.43 -20.20
C ASN A 398 -17.21 7.56 -21.25
N GLU A 399 -18.43 7.93 -21.66
CA GLU A 399 -18.67 8.92 -22.73
C GLU A 399 -18.05 10.29 -22.43
N ASN A 400 -18.13 10.77 -21.18
CA ASN A 400 -17.50 12.03 -20.79
C ASN A 400 -15.98 11.97 -20.94
N LEU A 401 -15.36 10.85 -20.55
CA LEU A 401 -13.92 10.66 -20.72
C LEU A 401 -13.52 10.60 -22.19
N GLN A 402 -14.32 9.95 -23.06
CA GLN A 402 -14.08 9.95 -24.50
C GLN A 402 -14.11 11.37 -25.09
N SER A 403 -15.06 12.20 -24.64
CA SER A 403 -15.13 13.61 -25.07
C SER A 403 -13.88 14.39 -24.67
N ILE A 404 -13.46 14.25 -23.41
CA ILE A 404 -12.24 14.92 -22.91
C ILE A 404 -10.98 14.44 -23.63
N MET A 405 -10.83 13.12 -23.90
CA MET A 405 -9.70 12.62 -24.69
C MET A 405 -9.70 13.20 -26.10
N THR A 406 -10.88 13.37 -26.72
CA THR A 406 -11.04 14.02 -28.05
C THR A 406 -10.65 15.49 -28.00
N ASP A 407 -11.02 16.21 -26.93
CA ASP A 407 -10.66 17.61 -26.73
C ASP A 407 -9.14 17.77 -26.56
N ILE A 408 -8.52 16.91 -25.74
CA ILE A 408 -7.06 16.91 -25.54
C ILE A 408 -6.35 16.60 -26.85
N PHE A 409 -6.78 15.58 -27.58
CA PHE A 409 -6.19 15.23 -28.88
C PHE A 409 -6.28 16.37 -29.89
N THR A 410 -7.44 17.05 -29.95
CA THR A 410 -7.72 18.06 -30.97
C THR A 410 -7.11 19.43 -30.65
N HIS A 411 -7.11 19.80 -29.36
CA HIS A 411 -6.77 21.16 -28.91
C HIS A 411 -5.55 21.20 -27.96
N GLY A 412 -4.94 20.06 -27.60
CA GLY A 412 -3.84 19.99 -26.65
C GLY A 412 -4.22 20.38 -25.21
N ASN A 413 -5.53 20.46 -24.89
CA ASN A 413 -6.02 20.80 -23.56
C ASN A 413 -7.37 20.15 -23.23
N SER A 414 -7.64 19.96 -21.95
CA SER A 414 -8.86 19.31 -21.44
C SER A 414 -10.13 20.18 -21.47
N PHE A 415 -10.04 21.42 -21.94
CA PHE A 415 -11.16 22.35 -22.04
C PHE A 415 -11.76 22.44 -23.45
N GLY A 416 -11.15 21.78 -24.44
CA GLY A 416 -11.58 21.87 -25.83
C GLY A 416 -11.49 23.31 -26.41
N LEU A 417 -10.65 24.15 -25.81
CA LEU A 417 -10.51 25.54 -26.18
C LEU A 417 -9.30 25.74 -27.12
N PRO A 418 -9.40 26.75 -28.04
CA PRO A 418 -8.27 27.07 -28.91
C PRO A 418 -7.02 27.44 -28.15
N GLU A 419 -5.86 26.96 -28.60
CA GLU A 419 -4.53 27.15 -27.96
C GLU A 419 -4.23 28.65 -27.70
N ARG A 420 -4.60 29.55 -28.58
CA ARG A 420 -4.45 31.02 -28.43
C ARG A 420 -5.09 31.59 -27.17
N LYS A 421 -6.00 30.84 -26.50
CA LYS A 421 -6.62 31.25 -25.24
C LYS A 421 -5.79 30.87 -24.03
N ARG A 422 -4.85 29.94 -24.16
CA ARG A 422 -4.02 29.49 -23.06
C ARG A 422 -3.30 30.64 -22.31
N PRO A 423 -2.68 31.63 -23.00
CA PRO A 423 -2.03 32.74 -22.32
C PRO A 423 -2.95 33.94 -21.99
N GLU A 424 -4.27 33.83 -22.12
CA GLU A 424 -5.15 34.98 -21.89
C GLU A 424 -5.06 35.58 -20.48
N TRP A 425 -4.79 34.75 -19.46
CA TRP A 425 -4.59 35.20 -18.09
C TRP A 425 -3.39 36.13 -17.90
N THR A 426 -2.40 36.10 -18.79
CA THR A 426 -1.23 36.98 -18.72
C THR A 426 -1.52 38.44 -19.09
N LYS A 427 -2.65 38.70 -19.76
CA LYS A 427 -3.00 40.05 -20.25
C LYS A 427 -3.25 41.05 -19.13
N ASP A 428 -3.65 40.57 -17.96
CA ASP A 428 -3.98 41.43 -16.81
C ASP A 428 -2.75 41.66 -15.91
N LEU A 429 -1.58 41.08 -16.28
CA LEU A 429 -0.33 41.31 -15.53
C LEU A 429 0.30 42.66 -15.89
N PRO A 430 0.88 43.39 -14.93
CA PRO A 430 1.54 44.69 -15.20
C PRO A 430 2.94 44.53 -15.82
N PHE A 431 3.36 43.32 -16.14
CA PHE A 431 4.64 42.96 -16.76
C PHE A 431 4.44 41.83 -17.77
N VAL A 432 5.41 41.67 -18.65
CA VAL A 432 5.40 40.59 -19.66
C VAL A 432 6.26 39.45 -19.16
N ILE A 433 5.75 38.24 -19.19
CA ILE A 433 6.52 37.01 -18.91
C ILE A 433 7.31 36.67 -20.19
N PRO A 434 8.62 36.38 -20.12
CA PRO A 434 9.40 35.93 -21.28
C PRO A 434 8.84 34.64 -21.90
N ASP A 435 8.87 34.57 -23.23
CA ASP A 435 8.68 33.30 -23.93
C ASP A 435 9.96 32.46 -23.79
N ALA A 436 9.83 31.28 -23.21
CA ALA A 436 10.99 30.42 -22.95
C ALA A 436 11.61 29.84 -24.22
N ARG A 437 10.89 29.87 -25.36
CA ARG A 437 11.41 29.44 -26.68
C ARG A 437 12.38 30.46 -27.26
N ASP A 438 12.20 31.73 -26.93
CA ASP A 438 13.01 32.83 -27.47
C ASP A 438 14.04 33.38 -26.47
N SER A 439 13.95 32.99 -25.20
CA SER A 439 14.72 33.54 -24.11
C SER A 439 15.35 32.45 -23.27
N LYS A 440 16.65 32.60 -22.95
CA LYS A 440 17.28 31.76 -21.92
C LYS A 440 16.71 32.12 -20.54
N VAL A 441 16.23 31.13 -19.81
CA VAL A 441 15.63 31.31 -18.49
C VAL A 441 16.22 30.32 -17.48
N GLN A 442 16.20 30.64 -16.20
CA GLN A 442 16.58 29.70 -15.15
C GLN A 442 15.47 28.66 -14.96
N TYR A 443 14.23 29.13 -14.96
CA TYR A 443 13.08 28.28 -14.73
C TYR A 443 12.13 28.29 -15.93
N LEU A 444 11.87 27.12 -16.50
CA LEU A 444 10.76 26.93 -17.41
C LEU A 444 9.52 26.64 -16.56
N TRP A 445 8.56 27.58 -16.55
CA TRP A 445 7.33 27.41 -15.79
C TRP A 445 6.26 26.73 -16.65
N TYR A 446 5.96 25.47 -16.30
CA TYR A 446 4.85 24.70 -16.86
C TYR A 446 3.56 25.06 -16.08
N VAL A 447 2.68 25.82 -16.73
CA VAL A 447 1.48 26.41 -16.09
C VAL A 447 0.40 25.36 -15.91
N GLY A 448 0.15 24.52 -16.91
CA GLY A 448 -0.90 23.51 -16.94
C GLY A 448 -2.27 24.03 -17.40
N ASP A 449 -3.18 23.09 -17.67
CA ASP A 449 -4.51 23.41 -18.26
C ASP A 449 -5.40 24.21 -17.31
N LEU A 450 -5.58 23.74 -16.08
CA LEU A 450 -6.48 24.37 -15.11
C LEU A 450 -6.09 25.84 -14.82
N PRO A 451 -4.83 26.16 -14.48
CA PRO A 451 -4.42 27.56 -14.28
C PRO A 451 -4.45 28.41 -15.55
N SER A 452 -4.46 27.78 -16.73
CA SER A 452 -4.53 28.50 -18.01
C SER A 452 -5.96 28.85 -18.42
N TYR A 453 -6.93 27.97 -18.16
CA TYR A 453 -8.27 28.09 -18.75
C TYR A 453 -9.40 28.31 -17.73
N ASP A 454 -9.26 27.80 -16.48
CA ASP A 454 -10.28 27.95 -15.46
C ASP A 454 -10.15 29.29 -14.71
N PRO A 455 -11.20 30.16 -14.70
CA PRO A 455 -11.13 31.48 -14.07
C PRO A 455 -10.80 31.44 -12.57
N ARG A 456 -11.14 30.36 -11.84
CA ARG A 456 -10.77 30.21 -10.42
C ARG A 456 -9.28 29.90 -10.29
N ASN A 457 -8.79 28.98 -11.09
CA ASN A 457 -7.40 28.55 -11.05
C ASN A 457 -6.43 29.57 -11.71
N GLN A 458 -6.90 30.41 -12.64
CA GLN A 458 -6.10 31.53 -13.16
C GLN A 458 -5.58 32.46 -12.06
N LYS A 459 -6.30 32.61 -10.92
CA LYS A 459 -5.83 33.38 -9.79
C LYS A 459 -4.55 32.81 -9.19
N ILE A 460 -4.37 31.48 -9.24
CA ILE A 460 -3.13 30.80 -8.78
C ILE A 460 -1.98 31.19 -9.70
N ALA A 461 -2.17 31.12 -11.02
CA ALA A 461 -1.15 31.51 -12.00
C ALA A 461 -0.76 32.99 -11.85
N ILE A 462 -1.75 33.88 -11.70
CA ILE A 462 -1.51 35.32 -11.47
C ILE A 462 -0.72 35.54 -10.18
N ALA A 463 -1.08 34.88 -9.08
CA ALA A 463 -0.37 34.94 -7.81
C ALA A 463 1.09 34.49 -7.96
N LEU A 464 1.33 33.36 -8.59
CA LEU A 464 2.69 32.85 -8.87
C LEU A 464 3.50 33.80 -9.72
N ALA A 465 2.92 34.37 -10.80
CA ALA A 465 3.58 35.34 -11.65
C ALA A 465 4.05 36.57 -10.86
N HIS A 466 3.20 37.09 -9.97
CA HIS A 466 3.58 38.21 -9.08
C HIS A 466 4.69 37.81 -8.10
N ILE A 467 4.63 36.63 -7.49
CA ILE A 467 5.66 36.14 -6.56
C ILE A 467 7.01 35.98 -7.29
N PHE A 468 7.01 35.39 -8.48
CA PHE A 468 8.24 35.17 -9.28
C PHE A 468 8.83 36.52 -9.72
N HIS A 469 8.00 37.47 -10.11
CA HIS A 469 8.43 38.82 -10.45
C HIS A 469 9.05 39.56 -9.26
N GLU A 470 8.41 39.48 -8.09
CA GLU A 470 8.92 40.11 -6.84
C GLU A 470 10.23 39.46 -6.39
N ALA A 471 10.36 38.14 -6.55
CA ALA A 471 11.60 37.41 -6.25
C ALA A 471 12.74 37.74 -7.24
N GLY A 472 12.47 38.41 -8.36
CA GLY A 472 13.45 38.78 -9.37
C GLY A 472 14.13 37.57 -10.05
N ILE A 473 13.43 36.44 -10.13
CA ILE A 473 13.97 35.23 -10.77
C ILE A 473 13.81 35.28 -12.29
N SER A 474 14.71 34.58 -12.98
CA SER A 474 14.60 34.40 -14.43
C SER A 474 13.69 33.21 -14.74
N TYR A 475 12.50 33.46 -15.29
CA TYR A 475 11.55 32.41 -15.65
C TYR A 475 10.85 32.76 -16.98
N GLY A 476 10.26 31.76 -17.62
CA GLY A 476 9.47 31.92 -18.83
C GLY A 476 8.44 30.84 -18.96
N ILE A 477 7.44 31.07 -19.84
CA ILE A 477 6.35 30.14 -20.16
C ILE A 477 6.34 29.79 -21.65
N LEU A 478 5.55 28.78 -22.02
CA LEU A 478 5.46 28.30 -23.41
C LEU A 478 4.27 28.91 -24.17
N TYR A 479 3.49 29.77 -23.52
CA TYR A 479 2.33 30.44 -24.11
C TYR A 479 1.35 29.43 -24.71
N GLU A 480 0.92 29.67 -25.99
CA GLU A 480 0.00 28.82 -26.73
C GLU A 480 0.56 27.44 -27.10
N SER A 481 1.89 27.25 -27.03
CA SER A 481 2.52 26.00 -27.43
C SER A 481 2.48 24.92 -26.35
N GLU A 482 2.27 25.30 -25.08
CA GLU A 482 2.16 24.33 -24.00
C GLU A 482 0.98 23.38 -24.25
N LYS A 483 1.20 22.08 -24.07
CA LYS A 483 0.18 21.03 -24.22
C LYS A 483 -0.17 20.44 -22.85
N ASN A 484 -1.26 19.66 -22.79
CA ASN A 484 -1.57 18.84 -21.63
C ASN A 484 -0.41 17.88 -21.30
N ASP A 485 -0.13 17.64 -20.02
CA ASP A 485 0.98 16.77 -19.59
C ASP A 485 0.69 15.26 -19.76
N GLY A 486 -0.57 14.89 -20.01
CA GLY A 486 -0.99 13.51 -20.19
C GLY A 486 -1.17 12.71 -18.90
N ASN A 487 -1.02 13.29 -17.70
CA ASN A 487 -1.14 12.54 -16.43
C ASN A 487 -2.45 11.78 -16.31
N ASP A 488 -3.57 12.48 -16.42
CA ASP A 488 -4.87 11.84 -16.28
C ASP A 488 -5.20 10.96 -17.50
N VAL A 489 -4.76 11.32 -18.69
CA VAL A 489 -4.86 10.51 -19.93
C VAL A 489 -4.30 9.12 -19.68
N ARG A 490 -3.07 9.04 -19.16
CA ARG A 490 -2.39 7.77 -18.88
C ARG A 490 -3.11 6.97 -17.81
N ARG A 491 -3.60 7.60 -16.75
CA ARG A 491 -4.29 6.93 -15.63
C ARG A 491 -5.69 6.45 -15.98
N ILE A 492 -6.32 7.09 -16.94
CA ILE A 492 -7.59 6.63 -17.54
C ILE A 492 -7.34 5.41 -18.44
N GLY A 493 -6.09 5.20 -18.90
CA GLY A 493 -5.69 4.05 -19.70
C GLY A 493 -5.43 4.36 -21.17
N GLU A 494 -5.53 5.62 -21.58
CA GLU A 494 -5.28 6.05 -22.98
C GLU A 494 -3.76 6.29 -23.16
N GLU A 495 -3.02 5.22 -23.46
CA GLU A 495 -1.56 5.27 -23.54
C GLU A 495 -1.09 5.93 -24.85
N GLY A 496 -1.78 5.70 -25.98
CA GLY A 496 -1.36 6.26 -27.27
C GLY A 496 -1.40 7.78 -27.29
N LEU A 497 -2.46 8.37 -26.78
CA LEU A 497 -2.58 9.83 -26.63
C LEU A 497 -1.55 10.35 -25.61
N TYR A 498 -1.31 9.62 -24.52
CA TYR A 498 -0.28 10.00 -23.54
C TYR A 498 1.11 10.04 -24.16
N GLU A 499 1.52 9.01 -24.92
CA GLU A 499 2.83 8.95 -25.57
C GLU A 499 3.00 10.11 -26.55
N MET A 500 1.98 10.40 -27.37
CA MET A 500 1.98 11.54 -28.29
C MET A 500 2.20 12.88 -27.55
N LEU A 501 1.45 13.11 -26.46
CA LEU A 501 1.59 14.34 -25.66
C LEU A 501 2.97 14.45 -24.99
N ALA A 502 3.50 13.34 -24.49
CA ALA A 502 4.83 13.31 -23.88
C ALA A 502 5.93 13.64 -24.89
N GLU A 503 5.86 13.08 -26.10
CA GLU A 503 6.80 13.35 -27.18
C GLU A 503 6.72 14.81 -27.65
N GLU A 504 5.51 15.35 -27.86
CA GLU A 504 5.33 16.75 -28.23
C GLU A 504 5.86 17.73 -27.18
N ASN A 505 5.55 17.49 -25.90
CA ASN A 505 6.08 18.32 -24.81
C ASN A 505 7.62 18.21 -24.70
N ILE A 506 8.19 17.02 -24.83
CA ILE A 506 9.64 16.80 -24.80
C ILE A 506 10.33 17.52 -25.97
N GLU A 507 9.77 17.45 -27.17
CA GLU A 507 10.29 18.19 -28.32
C GLU A 507 10.28 19.70 -28.07
N LEU A 508 9.21 20.22 -27.49
CA LEU A 508 9.06 21.62 -27.14
C LEU A 508 10.06 22.05 -26.05
N PHE A 509 10.21 21.24 -24.98
CA PHE A 509 11.18 21.54 -23.94
C PHE A 509 12.63 21.53 -24.45
N ASN A 510 12.97 20.65 -25.39
CA ASN A 510 14.29 20.60 -26.03
C ASN A 510 14.61 21.83 -26.90
N GLN A 511 13.61 22.63 -27.26
CA GLN A 511 13.80 23.89 -27.98
C GLN A 511 14.13 25.06 -27.04
N CYS A 512 13.98 24.90 -25.73
CA CYS A 512 14.18 25.93 -24.73
C CYS A 512 15.53 25.79 -24.00
N ASP A 513 16.12 26.90 -23.57
CA ASP A 513 17.36 26.92 -22.75
C ASP A 513 16.99 27.27 -21.31
N PHE A 514 16.89 26.25 -20.45
CA PHE A 514 16.51 26.37 -19.04
C PHE A 514 17.31 25.42 -18.14
N GLU A 515 17.26 25.63 -16.82
CA GLU A 515 17.93 24.78 -15.83
C GLU A 515 16.91 23.80 -15.15
N THR A 516 15.72 24.27 -14.81
CA THR A 516 14.73 23.51 -14.05
C THR A 516 13.33 23.78 -14.58
N ILE A 517 12.47 22.76 -14.62
CA ILE A 517 11.03 22.92 -14.88
C ILE A 517 10.31 23.11 -13.55
N VAL A 518 9.51 24.16 -13.45
CA VAL A 518 8.63 24.41 -12.29
C VAL A 518 7.18 24.13 -12.69
N CYS A 519 6.49 23.26 -11.96
CA CYS A 519 5.10 22.91 -12.22
C CYS A 519 4.16 23.56 -11.22
N THR A 520 3.06 24.13 -11.70
CA THR A 520 1.95 24.60 -10.84
C THR A 520 1.16 23.42 -10.27
N ASP A 521 0.99 22.36 -11.08
CA ASP A 521 0.18 21.20 -10.74
C ASP A 521 1.07 20.01 -10.32
N PRO A 522 0.83 19.37 -9.16
CA PRO A 522 1.57 18.18 -8.76
C PRO A 522 1.34 16.97 -9.67
N HIS A 523 0.29 16.94 -10.51
CA HIS A 523 0.11 15.91 -11.53
C HIS A 523 1.14 16.07 -12.64
N SER A 524 1.27 17.28 -13.20
CA SER A 524 2.31 17.63 -14.18
C SER A 524 3.71 17.40 -13.62
N TYR A 525 3.93 17.81 -12.37
CA TYR A 525 5.18 17.57 -11.65
C TYR A 525 5.53 16.08 -11.62
N ASN A 526 4.58 15.22 -11.23
CA ASN A 526 4.83 13.78 -11.21
C ASN A 526 5.14 13.22 -12.59
N THR A 527 4.37 13.60 -13.60
CA THR A 527 4.48 13.07 -14.96
C THR A 527 5.81 13.44 -15.59
N ILE A 528 6.18 14.73 -15.55
CA ILE A 528 7.43 15.20 -16.14
C ILE A 528 8.63 14.61 -15.40
N LYS A 529 8.60 14.56 -14.07
CA LYS A 529 9.69 14.05 -13.23
C LYS A 529 9.88 12.54 -13.31
N ASN A 530 8.80 11.77 -13.21
CA ASN A 530 8.87 10.33 -12.97
C ASN A 530 8.52 9.48 -14.20
N GLU A 531 7.77 10.02 -15.17
CA GLU A 531 7.28 9.25 -16.31
C GLU A 531 7.95 9.65 -17.64
N TYR A 532 8.24 10.94 -17.90
CA TYR A 532 8.97 11.39 -19.10
C TYR A 532 10.40 10.82 -19.22
N PRO A 533 11.12 10.46 -18.14
CA PRO A 533 12.38 9.74 -18.27
C PRO A 533 12.29 8.42 -19.05
N GLN A 534 11.11 7.79 -19.14
CA GLN A 534 10.89 6.60 -19.97
C GLN A 534 11.00 6.89 -21.48
N PHE A 535 10.95 8.17 -21.88
CA PHE A 535 11.12 8.66 -23.25
C PHE A 535 12.51 9.30 -23.46
N GLY A 536 13.44 9.11 -22.49
CA GLY A 536 14.80 9.65 -22.57
C GLY A 536 14.93 11.11 -22.18
N PHE A 537 13.92 11.71 -21.55
CA PHE A 537 13.96 13.10 -21.11
C PHE A 537 14.18 13.18 -19.59
N GLU A 538 15.39 13.56 -19.19
CA GLU A 538 15.79 13.69 -17.78
C GLU A 538 16.25 15.13 -17.52
N VAL A 539 15.48 15.85 -16.70
CA VAL A 539 15.75 17.24 -16.29
C VAL A 539 15.38 17.42 -14.81
N ASP A 540 15.88 18.46 -14.19
CA ASP A 540 15.40 18.84 -12.85
C ASP A 540 13.98 19.40 -12.93
N VAL A 541 13.10 18.86 -12.11
CA VAL A 541 11.69 19.27 -12.04
C VAL A 541 11.31 19.50 -10.59
N CYS A 542 10.61 20.56 -10.27
CA CYS A 542 10.11 20.84 -8.93
C CYS A 542 8.66 21.35 -8.98
N HIS A 543 7.97 21.18 -7.87
CA HIS A 543 6.68 21.84 -7.65
C HIS A 543 6.90 23.27 -7.17
N TYR A 544 6.00 24.20 -7.48
CA TYR A 544 6.15 25.61 -7.12
C TYR A 544 6.36 25.82 -5.61
N THR A 545 5.76 25.00 -4.74
CA THR A 545 5.90 25.13 -3.29
C THR A 545 7.34 24.89 -2.82
N SER A 546 8.00 23.87 -3.35
CA SER A 546 9.40 23.57 -3.02
C SER A 546 10.32 24.66 -3.57
N MET A 547 10.05 25.17 -4.77
CA MET A 547 10.79 26.30 -5.33
C MET A 547 10.63 27.56 -4.47
N LEU A 548 9.41 27.91 -4.03
CA LEU A 548 9.19 29.07 -3.18
C LEU A 548 9.89 28.93 -1.84
N GLU A 549 9.89 27.74 -1.24
CA GLU A 549 10.63 27.43 -0.02
C GLU A 549 12.13 27.68 -0.21
N ASP A 550 12.71 27.22 -1.32
CA ASP A 550 14.12 27.43 -1.67
C ASP A 550 14.45 28.92 -1.85
N LEU A 551 13.56 29.69 -2.49
CA LEU A 551 13.72 31.13 -2.64
C LEU A 551 13.67 31.87 -1.28
N VAL A 552 12.82 31.44 -0.37
CA VAL A 552 12.77 31.99 0.99
C VAL A 552 14.03 31.63 1.77
N ASN A 553 14.46 30.37 1.72
CA ASN A 553 15.64 29.89 2.44
C ASN A 553 16.95 30.52 1.92
N SER A 554 17.01 30.83 0.62
CA SER A 554 18.14 31.55 0.01
C SER A 554 18.09 33.08 0.19
N GLY A 555 17.02 33.63 0.77
CA GLY A 555 16.82 35.07 0.98
C GLY A 555 16.45 35.85 -0.28
N LYS A 556 16.13 35.19 -1.39
CA LYS A 556 15.65 35.81 -2.63
C LYS A 556 14.20 36.25 -2.55
N LEU A 557 13.40 35.57 -1.72
CA LEU A 557 12.00 35.93 -1.44
C LEU A 557 11.83 36.15 0.07
N THR A 558 11.18 37.25 0.44
CA THR A 558 10.77 37.50 1.82
C THR A 558 9.26 37.46 1.94
N ILE A 559 8.74 36.53 2.74
CA ILE A 559 7.31 36.44 3.04
C ILE A 559 7.10 37.10 4.42
N PRO A 560 6.42 38.24 4.49
CA PRO A 560 6.13 38.87 5.77
C PRO A 560 5.01 38.15 6.51
N PRO A 561 5.08 37.99 7.84
CA PRO A 561 4.00 37.38 8.62
C PRO A 561 2.88 38.41 8.84
N SER A 562 2.16 38.78 7.77
CA SER A 562 1.17 39.85 7.74
C SER A 562 -0.29 39.36 7.79
N LEU A 563 -0.49 38.04 7.74
CA LEU A 563 -1.80 37.41 7.79
C LEU A 563 -2.02 36.82 9.20
N ASP A 564 -3.28 36.80 9.65
CA ASP A 564 -3.70 36.25 10.94
C ASP A 564 -4.80 35.18 10.80
N TYR A 565 -4.96 34.62 9.59
CA TYR A 565 -5.98 33.61 9.32
C TYR A 565 -5.73 32.30 10.07
N SER A 566 -6.82 31.72 10.55
CA SER A 566 -6.85 30.33 11.01
C SER A 566 -7.11 29.42 9.83
N VAL A 567 -6.19 28.51 9.52
CA VAL A 567 -6.24 27.71 8.29
C VAL A 567 -6.06 26.22 8.56
N THR A 568 -6.58 25.38 7.65
CA THR A 568 -6.23 23.97 7.59
C THR A 568 -5.69 23.63 6.20
N TYR A 569 -4.83 22.60 6.10
CA TYR A 569 -4.16 22.27 4.84
C TYR A 569 -4.52 20.86 4.35
N HIS A 570 -4.81 20.75 3.07
CA HIS A 570 -5.00 19.49 2.38
C HIS A 570 -3.74 19.06 1.63
N ASP A 571 -3.18 17.89 1.97
CA ASP A 571 -2.07 17.31 1.23
C ASP A 571 -2.55 16.69 -0.09
N PRO A 572 -2.20 17.25 -1.27
CA PRO A 572 -2.52 16.66 -2.55
C PRO A 572 -1.83 15.29 -2.73
N CYS A 573 -2.53 14.32 -3.31
CA CYS A 573 -2.00 12.98 -3.42
C CYS A 573 -0.73 12.91 -4.29
N HIS A 574 -0.68 13.64 -5.42
CA HIS A 574 0.45 13.64 -6.33
C HIS A 574 1.67 14.40 -5.77
N LEU A 575 1.46 15.39 -4.92
CA LEU A 575 2.56 16.05 -4.21
C LEU A 575 3.10 15.15 -3.08
N GLY A 576 2.20 14.67 -2.22
CA GLY A 576 2.56 13.92 -1.02
C GLY A 576 2.88 12.44 -1.30
N ARG A 577 1.87 11.60 -1.62
CA ARG A 577 2.08 10.15 -1.78
C ARG A 577 2.94 9.77 -2.99
N TYR A 578 2.85 10.53 -4.06
CA TYR A 578 3.64 10.30 -5.27
C TYR A 578 5.08 10.82 -5.15
N ASN A 579 5.28 12.00 -4.58
CA ASN A 579 6.59 12.68 -4.59
C ASN A 579 7.17 12.92 -3.20
N HIS A 580 6.49 12.49 -2.13
CA HIS A 580 6.92 12.59 -0.72
C HIS A 580 7.15 14.03 -0.21
N GLU A 581 6.56 15.02 -0.86
CA GLU A 581 6.63 16.42 -0.47
C GLU A 581 5.45 16.80 0.41
N TYR A 582 5.72 17.13 1.66
CA TYR A 582 4.71 17.42 2.68
C TYR A 582 4.97 18.71 3.44
N GLU A 583 6.22 19.11 3.61
CA GLU A 583 6.58 20.17 4.53
C GLU A 583 6.64 21.55 3.86
N SER A 584 7.11 21.66 2.62
CA SER A 584 7.23 22.95 1.90
C SER A 584 5.94 23.78 1.90
N PRO A 585 4.74 23.21 1.62
CA PRO A 585 3.50 24.00 1.73
C PRO A 585 3.23 24.51 3.15
N ARG A 586 3.55 23.69 4.17
CA ARG A 586 3.33 24.05 5.58
C ARG A 586 4.24 25.17 6.04
N GLU A 587 5.50 25.11 5.66
CA GLU A 587 6.47 26.17 5.97
C GLU A 587 6.06 27.48 5.32
N LEU A 588 5.62 27.47 4.07
CA LEU A 588 5.11 28.64 3.38
C LEU A 588 3.88 29.24 4.10
N ILE A 589 2.88 28.41 4.45
CA ILE A 589 1.70 28.82 5.18
C ILE A 589 2.09 29.50 6.52
N GLN A 590 2.98 28.89 7.29
CA GLN A 590 3.43 29.46 8.57
C GLN A 590 4.20 30.76 8.38
N LYS A 591 4.98 30.90 7.31
CA LYS A 591 5.72 32.13 7.00
C LYS A 591 4.79 33.33 6.74
N THR A 592 3.58 33.10 6.21
CA THR A 592 2.59 34.18 5.98
C THR A 592 2.02 34.74 7.28
N GLY A 593 2.20 34.08 8.43
CA GLY A 593 1.61 34.43 9.74
C GLY A 593 0.34 33.65 10.06
N CYS A 594 -0.20 32.86 9.14
CA CYS A 594 -1.38 32.04 9.38
C CYS A 594 -1.16 30.98 10.45
N VAL A 595 -2.22 30.68 11.21
CA VAL A 595 -2.24 29.62 12.21
C VAL A 595 -2.74 28.32 11.58
N LEU A 596 -1.86 27.33 11.44
CA LEU A 596 -2.19 26.05 10.79
C LEU A 596 -2.79 25.05 11.81
N HIS A 597 -4.00 24.59 11.56
CA HIS A 597 -4.68 23.49 12.26
C HIS A 597 -4.64 22.23 11.40
N GLU A 598 -3.88 21.23 11.83
CA GLU A 598 -3.75 19.97 11.08
C GLU A 598 -4.97 19.07 11.28
N MET A 599 -5.51 18.58 10.19
CA MET A 599 -6.49 17.49 10.24
C MET A 599 -5.82 16.17 10.62
N PRO A 600 -6.48 15.22 11.32
CA PRO A 600 -5.91 13.91 11.68
C PRO A 600 -5.42 13.10 10.50
N ARG A 601 -6.16 13.11 9.39
CA ARG A 601 -5.75 12.48 8.14
C ARG A 601 -4.92 13.46 7.30
N ASN A 602 -3.63 13.59 7.60
CA ASN A 602 -2.69 14.46 6.89
C ASN A 602 -1.50 13.68 6.32
N ARG A 603 -0.65 14.32 5.55
CA ARG A 603 0.54 13.75 4.89
C ARG A 603 0.19 12.45 4.14
N LYS A 604 0.91 11.35 4.39
CA LYS A 604 0.67 10.04 3.73
C LYS A 604 -0.73 9.47 3.95
N THR A 605 -1.42 9.93 5.02
CA THR A 605 -2.79 9.46 5.34
C THR A 605 -3.89 10.36 4.81
N SER A 606 -3.55 11.46 4.12
CA SER A 606 -4.50 12.42 3.58
C SER A 606 -5.61 11.76 2.75
N PHE A 607 -6.83 12.22 2.93
CA PHE A 607 -7.99 11.79 2.13
C PHE A 607 -8.00 12.52 0.79
N CYS A 608 -8.27 11.82 -0.32
CA CYS A 608 -8.20 12.40 -1.67
C CYS A 608 -9.39 13.32 -1.97
N CYS A 609 -9.16 14.35 -2.78
CA CYS A 609 -10.19 15.28 -3.25
C CYS A 609 -11.23 14.64 -4.19
N GLY A 610 -10.85 13.54 -4.86
CA GLY A 610 -11.73 12.83 -5.78
C GLY A 610 -11.53 13.10 -7.26
N GLY A 611 -10.60 13.99 -7.64
CA GLY A 611 -10.44 14.47 -9.04
C GLY A 611 -9.62 13.55 -9.95
N GLY A 612 -8.60 12.86 -9.43
CA GLY A 612 -7.71 12.05 -10.26
C GLY A 612 -8.36 10.83 -10.91
N GLY A 613 -7.67 10.22 -11.89
CA GLY A 613 -8.16 9.05 -12.63
C GLY A 613 -9.46 9.31 -13.41
N GLY A 614 -9.65 10.53 -13.87
CA GLY A 614 -10.87 10.95 -14.59
C GLY A 614 -12.02 11.41 -13.69
N GLY A 615 -11.83 11.35 -12.36
CA GLY A 615 -12.89 11.73 -11.41
C GLY A 615 -13.35 13.18 -11.49
N LEU A 616 -12.52 14.06 -12.09
CA LEU A 616 -12.89 15.46 -12.37
C LEU A 616 -14.02 15.58 -13.41
N TRP A 617 -14.13 14.62 -14.33
CA TRP A 617 -15.03 14.68 -15.48
C TRP A 617 -16.19 13.67 -15.41
N MET A 618 -16.23 12.84 -14.37
CA MET A 618 -17.28 11.84 -14.20
C MET A 618 -18.21 12.17 -13.04
N ASP A 619 -19.50 11.93 -13.25
CA ASP A 619 -20.52 12.04 -12.21
C ASP A 619 -20.83 10.70 -11.59
N PHE A 620 -21.05 10.71 -10.26
CA PHE A 620 -21.44 9.55 -9.46
C PHE A 620 -22.68 9.89 -8.63
N PRO A 621 -23.88 9.88 -9.24
CA PRO A 621 -25.10 10.43 -8.63
C PRO A 621 -25.53 9.70 -7.34
N ASP A 622 -25.18 8.43 -7.21
CA ASP A 622 -25.56 7.59 -6.05
C ASP A 622 -24.52 7.61 -4.92
N ALA A 623 -23.44 8.40 -5.08
CA ALA A 623 -22.34 8.48 -4.13
C ALA A 623 -22.13 9.92 -3.63
N THR A 624 -21.61 10.08 -2.41
CA THR A 624 -21.16 11.38 -1.92
C THR A 624 -19.85 11.79 -2.59
N LYS A 625 -19.59 13.09 -2.71
CA LYS A 625 -18.31 13.55 -3.24
C LYS A 625 -17.21 13.42 -2.18
N PRO A 626 -16.05 12.85 -2.52
CA PRO A 626 -14.92 12.82 -1.59
C PRO A 626 -14.51 14.21 -1.08
N SER A 627 -14.65 15.23 -1.91
CA SER A 627 -14.39 16.63 -1.54
C SER A 627 -15.31 17.10 -0.42
N GLU A 628 -16.60 16.77 -0.45
CA GLU A 628 -17.56 17.11 0.61
C GLU A 628 -17.19 16.43 1.94
N GLU A 629 -16.85 15.14 1.87
CA GLU A 629 -16.43 14.37 3.05
C GLU A 629 -15.19 14.97 3.70
N ARG A 630 -14.23 15.43 2.89
CA ARG A 630 -13.00 16.06 3.38
C ARG A 630 -13.25 17.43 3.98
N LEU A 631 -14.14 18.24 3.40
CA LEU A 631 -14.51 19.55 3.96
C LEU A 631 -15.26 19.39 5.28
N ARG A 632 -16.12 18.39 5.40
CA ARG A 632 -16.82 18.06 6.66
C ARG A 632 -15.80 17.67 7.73
N GLU A 633 -14.84 16.78 7.42
CA GLU A 633 -13.74 16.44 8.32
C GLU A 633 -12.96 17.69 8.77
N ALA A 634 -12.66 18.60 7.86
CA ALA A 634 -11.94 19.82 8.18
C ALA A 634 -12.68 20.67 9.22
N LEU A 635 -14.00 20.84 9.08
CA LEU A 635 -14.81 21.59 10.02
C LEU A 635 -14.92 20.89 11.39
N GLU A 636 -15.19 19.57 11.38
CA GLU A 636 -15.34 18.79 12.62
C GLU A 636 -14.02 18.72 13.41
N ASP A 637 -12.90 18.42 12.75
CA ASP A 637 -11.61 18.21 13.42
C ASP A 637 -10.96 19.51 13.88
N THR A 638 -11.19 20.62 13.19
CA THR A 638 -10.72 21.94 13.62
C THR A 638 -11.70 22.62 14.59
N GLN A 639 -12.83 21.98 14.90
CA GLN A 639 -13.92 22.54 15.72
C GLN A 639 -14.42 23.91 15.17
N GLU A 640 -14.51 24.00 13.84
CA GLU A 640 -14.85 25.22 13.10
C GLU A 640 -13.86 26.38 13.32
N ALA A 641 -12.66 26.09 13.80
CA ALA A 641 -11.64 27.13 14.00
C ALA A 641 -10.98 27.57 12.70
N ALA A 642 -10.97 26.73 11.65
CA ALA A 642 -10.37 27.07 10.37
C ALA A 642 -11.33 27.91 9.52
N GLU A 643 -10.88 29.08 9.12
CA GLU A 643 -11.59 30.00 8.21
C GLU A 643 -11.30 29.68 6.74
N LYS A 644 -10.10 29.18 6.47
CA LYS A 644 -9.66 28.85 5.11
C LYS A 644 -9.17 27.42 5.02
N PHE A 645 -9.53 26.77 3.91
CA PHE A 645 -9.06 25.46 3.51
C PHE A 645 -8.00 25.61 2.42
N VAL A 646 -6.75 25.35 2.77
CA VAL A 646 -5.60 25.61 1.90
C VAL A 646 -5.26 24.38 1.07
N VAL A 647 -5.02 24.60 -0.22
CA VAL A 647 -4.56 23.58 -1.18
C VAL A 647 -3.26 24.00 -1.86
N SER A 648 -2.61 23.09 -2.55
CA SER A 648 -1.46 23.35 -3.43
C SER A 648 -1.55 22.48 -4.69
N CYS A 649 -2.74 22.50 -5.31
CA CYS A 649 -3.03 21.72 -6.51
C CYS A 649 -4.28 22.31 -7.19
N PRO A 650 -4.19 22.74 -8.46
CA PRO A 650 -5.33 23.29 -9.21
C PRO A 650 -6.51 22.33 -9.31
N GLN A 651 -6.26 21.03 -9.49
CA GLN A 651 -7.32 20.02 -9.53
C GLN A 651 -8.03 19.87 -8.17
N CYS A 652 -7.27 19.91 -7.06
CA CYS A 652 -7.86 19.95 -5.73
C CYS A 652 -8.69 21.22 -5.51
N MET A 653 -8.21 22.38 -5.99
CA MET A 653 -8.94 23.65 -5.95
C MET A 653 -10.33 23.50 -6.60
N THR A 654 -10.38 22.98 -7.81
CA THR A 654 -11.64 22.76 -8.55
C THR A 654 -12.57 21.82 -7.80
N MET A 655 -12.05 20.69 -7.29
CA MET A 655 -12.86 19.72 -6.57
C MET A 655 -13.42 20.25 -5.25
N TYR A 656 -12.64 21.05 -4.51
CA TYR A 656 -13.10 21.61 -3.24
C TYR A 656 -14.02 22.82 -3.42
N GLU A 657 -13.82 23.64 -4.45
CA GLU A 657 -14.78 24.70 -4.78
C GLU A 657 -16.15 24.12 -5.19
N ASP A 658 -16.15 23.00 -5.93
CA ASP A 658 -17.38 22.27 -6.24
C ASP A 658 -17.99 21.64 -4.98
N GLY A 659 -17.19 20.89 -4.20
CA GLY A 659 -17.65 20.25 -2.97
C GLY A 659 -18.12 21.26 -1.89
N ARG A 660 -17.55 22.46 -1.86
CA ARG A 660 -17.98 23.57 -0.99
C ARG A 660 -19.40 24.01 -1.33
N LYS A 661 -19.71 24.12 -2.62
CA LYS A 661 -21.04 24.51 -3.12
C LYS A 661 -22.06 23.41 -2.92
N THR A 662 -21.75 22.19 -3.37
CA THR A 662 -22.70 21.07 -3.31
C THR A 662 -22.93 20.58 -1.87
N GLY A 663 -21.94 20.68 -0.99
CA GLY A 663 -22.03 20.31 0.43
C GLY A 663 -22.61 21.40 1.34
N GLY A 664 -22.83 22.62 0.81
CA GLY A 664 -23.39 23.73 1.60
C GLY A 664 -22.41 24.40 2.57
N PHE A 665 -21.11 24.34 2.29
CA PHE A 665 -20.04 24.90 3.14
C PHE A 665 -19.61 26.33 2.75
N GLU A 666 -20.35 27.01 1.84
CA GLU A 666 -19.95 28.29 1.26
C GLU A 666 -19.73 29.42 2.27
N ASN A 667 -20.47 29.39 3.36
CA ASN A 667 -20.35 30.41 4.43
C ASN A 667 -19.44 29.99 5.59
N GLN A 668 -18.81 28.80 5.50
CA GLN A 668 -18.02 28.23 6.61
C GLN A 668 -16.54 28.15 6.28
N LEU A 669 -16.18 27.82 5.04
CA LEU A 669 -14.81 27.68 4.59
C LEU A 669 -14.58 28.39 3.27
N GLU A 670 -13.50 29.13 3.15
CA GLU A 670 -12.96 29.62 1.88
C GLU A 670 -11.86 28.68 1.40
N ILE A 671 -11.89 28.34 0.09
CA ILE A 671 -10.82 27.53 -0.52
C ILE A 671 -9.78 28.48 -1.09
N ILE A 672 -8.51 28.29 -0.71
CA ILE A 672 -7.41 29.15 -1.17
C ILE A 672 -6.17 28.31 -1.48
N ASP A 673 -5.37 28.72 -2.46
CA ASP A 673 -4.10 28.08 -2.75
C ASP A 673 -2.95 28.70 -1.93
N VAL A 674 -1.90 27.89 -1.66
CA VAL A 674 -0.67 28.38 -0.98
C VAL A 674 -0.07 29.60 -1.67
N ALA A 675 -0.09 29.61 -3.03
CA ALA A 675 0.42 30.73 -3.82
C ALA A 675 -0.37 32.02 -3.57
N GLU A 676 -1.71 31.90 -3.46
CA GLU A 676 -2.58 33.05 -3.17
C GLU A 676 -2.31 33.62 -1.77
N LEU A 677 -2.12 32.74 -0.75
CA LEU A 677 -1.74 33.18 0.62
C LEU A 677 -0.39 33.92 0.63
N VAL A 678 0.60 33.38 -0.05
CA VAL A 678 1.94 34.00 -0.13
C VAL A 678 1.86 35.36 -0.85
N ALA A 679 1.15 35.44 -1.96
CA ALA A 679 0.96 36.72 -2.68
C ALA A 679 0.21 37.74 -1.84
N GLU A 680 -0.85 37.33 -1.13
CA GLU A 680 -1.61 38.21 -0.23
C GLU A 680 -0.74 38.74 0.92
N ALA A 681 0.10 37.91 1.52
CA ALA A 681 1.02 38.32 2.56
C ALA A 681 2.02 39.38 2.08
N ILE A 682 2.57 39.22 0.87
CA ILE A 682 3.50 40.17 0.27
C ILE A 682 2.79 41.50 -0.04
N ILE A 683 1.59 41.47 -0.61
CA ILE A 683 0.82 42.66 -0.99
C ILE A 683 0.39 43.45 0.26
N THR A 684 -0.16 42.79 1.26
CA THR A 684 -0.63 43.38 2.51
C THR A 684 0.49 44.13 3.22
N ASN A 685 1.70 43.59 3.28
CA ASN A 685 2.85 44.22 3.86
C ASN A 685 3.29 45.47 3.08
N ASN A 686 3.14 45.49 1.76
CA ASN A 686 3.50 46.66 0.96
C ASN A 686 2.52 47.83 1.16
N LEU A 687 1.22 47.50 1.39
CA LEU A 687 0.20 48.51 1.72
C LEU A 687 0.37 49.11 3.11
N THR A 688 0.89 48.36 4.09
CA THR A 688 1.13 48.83 5.46
C THR A 688 2.40 49.67 5.59
N LYS A 689 3.28 49.67 4.60
CA LYS A 689 4.51 50.49 4.56
C LYS A 689 4.30 51.86 3.90
N VAL A 690 3.16 52.12 3.28
CA VAL A 690 2.76 53.38 2.69
C VAL A 690 1.87 54.16 3.66
#